data_7a76091050249708256109e54c7a9948
#
_entry.id   7a76091050249708256109e54c7a9948
#
_cell.length_a   1.000
_cell.length_b   1.000
_cell.length_c   1.000
_cell.angle_alpha   90.00
_cell.angle_beta   90.00
_cell.angle_gamma   90.00
#
_symmetry.space_group_name_H-M   'P 1'
#
loop_
_entity.id
_entity.type
_entity.pdbx_description
1 polymer ?
#
loop_
_entity_poly.entity_id
_entity_poly.type
_entity_poly.pdbx_seq_one_letter_code
_entity_poly.pdbx_strand_id
1 'polypeptide(L)'
;MRTHLKVSSALLALAILATACADDKSISNSNAPADTGGPTTTADAAVTIAALPLATFTTRPGMNQLAVLDAVPGETLEIVAADDTVTASGVVDEQGSFLQRNLLAGTYVVRTTVANPTASAPVDVFDESQVPDASFYGNQVLPAGGFGYITTRDGTTLSANVMLPGPVDKGPYPTIVEYSGYDPSNPANNTFGLLFNALGYAYVGVNMRGSGCSGGSYLFFERAQTVDGYDVIEAVAAQPWVLNHKVGMGGISYPGIAQLFVASTTPPSLEAIAPLSVLDDSYRATGYPGGILNTGFATQFIQERAAESRPFGQGWTKKRADEGDTVCVENQKLRLQNPDFLELTKDNAFYDPAVADILSPSTFVGKINVPVFMAGAWQDEQTGGHFPNMIPDFTGTRHLYVDLVNGLHTDSLSPALFARMVEFYDLYVKRQTPSLAGARVVAAILVPGIFHTPSPALPPDRFAGMSYATALATFEAEPSVRVLFENGASGLTVPSGPLPRWIEAFDTWPVPSAKSTSWFFNDNGVLSSNKPVAGASDSYIADPSALPRAFYPGKRSSNIWGADVVYDWRLAAPGTSLAYATEPLAADTVVVGTGSVDLWIKSSTADTDLEATITEVRPDGTEMYIQTGWLRASHRALDLAKSTDVRPVQTHAASTAAPLPATEFTPVRVEIFPFAYAFRKGSRIRITIDAPGDNRPVWEFDTISKGETVTIAHDAAHPSAIVLPVIPGLKVPAGFPKCGSLRGQPCRGLALPSLL
;
A
#
# COMPACT_ATOMS: atom_id res chain seq x y z
N MET A 1 37.36 5.17 -36.14
CA MET A 1 37.50 4.45 -34.89
C MET A 1 36.11 4.40 -34.25
N ARG A 2 35.40 3.30 -34.46
CA ARG A 2 34.02 3.10 -33.97
C ARG A 2 34.08 2.16 -32.76
N THR A 3 33.83 2.68 -31.59
CA THR A 3 33.59 1.86 -30.37
C THR A 3 32.09 1.75 -30.19
N HIS A 4 31.53 0.63 -30.62
CA HIS A 4 30.14 0.28 -30.33
C HIS A 4 30.02 -0.16 -28.85
N LEU A 5 29.35 0.63 -28.05
CA LEU A 5 28.90 0.25 -26.72
C LEU A 5 27.79 -0.79 -26.86
N LYS A 6 28.04 -2.02 -26.42
CA LYS A 6 27.03 -3.05 -26.29
C LYS A 6 26.20 -2.76 -25.03
N VAL A 7 25.06 -2.13 -25.18
CA VAL A 7 24.04 -1.88 -24.12
C VAL A 7 22.74 -2.63 -24.47
N SER A 8 22.82 -3.80 -25.06
CA SER A 8 21.62 -4.46 -25.59
C SER A 8 21.37 -5.86 -25.00
N SER A 9 21.54 -6.09 -23.71
CA SER A 9 21.18 -7.41 -23.15
C SER A 9 20.61 -7.41 -21.72
N ALA A 10 20.49 -6.28 -21.05
CA ALA A 10 20.02 -6.24 -19.66
C ALA A 10 18.52 -5.93 -19.49
N LEU A 11 17.84 -5.46 -20.52
CA LEU A 11 16.43 -5.07 -20.47
C LEU A 11 15.43 -6.17 -20.87
N LEU A 12 15.92 -7.32 -21.36
CA LEU A 12 15.05 -8.45 -21.72
C LEU A 12 14.87 -9.45 -20.56
N ALA A 13 15.52 -9.25 -19.44
CA ALA A 13 15.46 -10.14 -18.26
C ALA A 13 14.29 -9.85 -17.33
N LEU A 14 13.53 -8.76 -17.53
CA LEU A 14 12.37 -8.44 -16.67
C LEU A 14 11.09 -9.22 -17.01
N ALA A 15 11.09 -10.00 -18.08
CA ALA A 15 9.90 -10.71 -18.56
C ALA A 15 9.92 -12.24 -18.35
N ILE A 16 10.98 -12.82 -17.79
CA ILE A 16 11.10 -14.28 -17.68
C ILE A 16 11.61 -14.66 -16.30
N LEU A 17 10.76 -14.63 -15.28
CA LEU A 17 10.94 -15.39 -14.04
C LEU A 17 9.60 -15.52 -13.30
N ALA A 18 8.64 -16.15 -13.93
CA ALA A 18 7.42 -16.63 -13.27
C ALA A 18 6.90 -17.88 -14.02
N THR A 19 7.71 -18.92 -14.08
CA THR A 19 7.23 -20.24 -14.48
C THR A 19 8.01 -21.30 -13.73
N ALA A 20 7.48 -21.75 -12.60
CA ALA A 20 7.66 -23.12 -12.13
C ALA A 20 6.66 -23.45 -11.01
N CYS A 21 5.88 -24.49 -11.28
CA CYS A 21 5.25 -25.42 -10.35
C CYS A 21 3.92 -25.00 -9.70
N ALA A 22 2.86 -25.38 -10.40
CA ALA A 22 1.64 -25.84 -9.76
C ALA A 22 1.65 -27.38 -9.82
N ASP A 23 1.71 -28.03 -8.68
CA ASP A 23 1.20 -29.40 -8.51
C ASP A 23 0.41 -29.46 -7.20
N ASP A 24 -0.84 -29.78 -7.40
CA ASP A 24 -1.93 -29.91 -6.45
C ASP A 24 -1.72 -31.18 -5.60
N LYS A 25 -1.71 -31.05 -4.27
CA LYS A 25 -2.13 -32.12 -3.36
C LYS A 25 -2.71 -31.52 -2.08
N SER A 26 -4.02 -31.57 -2.01
CA SER A 26 -4.83 -31.38 -0.81
C SER A 26 -4.43 -32.38 0.30
N ILE A 27 -4.16 -31.88 1.49
CA ILE A 27 -4.16 -32.67 2.72
C ILE A 27 -5.08 -31.95 3.70
N SER A 28 -6.22 -32.59 3.93
CA SER A 28 -7.15 -32.22 5.01
C SER A 28 -6.58 -32.73 6.34
N ASN A 29 -6.52 -31.87 7.35
CA ASN A 29 -6.42 -32.32 8.72
C ASN A 29 -7.48 -31.62 9.58
N SER A 30 -8.53 -32.37 9.86
CA SER A 30 -9.45 -32.15 10.95
C SER A 30 -8.85 -32.79 12.22
N ASN A 31 -8.78 -32.06 13.33
CA ASN A 31 -8.91 -32.64 14.66
C ASN A 31 -9.11 -31.56 15.72
N ALA A 32 -10.32 -31.51 16.23
CA ALA A 32 -10.61 -30.92 17.53
C ALA A 32 -10.39 -31.98 18.63
N PRO A 33 -9.86 -31.66 19.80
CA PRO A 33 -9.84 -32.57 20.92
C PRO A 33 -11.00 -32.32 21.88
N ALA A 34 -11.61 -33.43 22.27
CA ALA A 34 -12.62 -33.50 23.30
C ALA A 34 -12.01 -33.50 24.71
N ASP A 35 -12.73 -32.85 25.59
CA ASP A 35 -12.56 -32.80 27.04
C ASP A 35 -12.70 -34.20 27.70
N THR A 36 -11.74 -34.61 28.55
CA THR A 36 -11.96 -35.57 29.62
C THR A 36 -10.97 -35.39 30.78
N GLY A 37 -11.51 -35.13 31.91
CA GLY A 37 -11.20 -35.37 33.31
C GLY A 37 -9.78 -35.77 33.75
N GLY A 38 -9.30 -35.04 34.76
CA GLY A 38 -8.01 -35.19 35.39
C GLY A 38 -7.75 -36.45 36.20
N PRO A 39 -6.53 -36.55 36.69
CA PRO A 39 -6.28 -36.86 38.08
C PRO A 39 -5.32 -35.87 38.76
N THR A 40 -5.60 -35.64 40.01
CA THR A 40 -4.78 -34.95 41.01
C THR A 40 -3.38 -35.57 41.09
N THR A 41 -2.36 -34.80 40.81
CA THR A 41 -0.97 -35.11 41.14
C THR A 41 -0.43 -34.13 42.18
N THR A 42 0.24 -34.68 43.14
CA THR A 42 1.01 -34.08 44.24
C THR A 42 1.88 -32.93 43.74
N ALA A 43 1.88 -31.83 44.48
CA ALA A 43 2.75 -30.69 44.26
C ALA A 43 4.24 -31.14 44.38
N ASP A 44 4.90 -31.28 43.27
CA ASP A 44 6.36 -31.29 43.22
C ASP A 44 6.88 -29.90 43.61
N ALA A 45 7.92 -29.89 44.46
CA ALA A 45 8.57 -28.67 44.91
C ALA A 45 9.00 -27.85 43.67
N ALA A 46 8.52 -26.60 43.55
CA ALA A 46 8.90 -25.70 42.48
C ALA A 46 10.42 -25.55 42.44
N VAL A 47 11.06 -26.13 41.43
CA VAL A 47 12.48 -25.94 41.17
C VAL A 47 12.65 -24.50 40.70
N THR A 48 13.32 -23.67 41.54
CA THR A 48 13.61 -22.29 41.18
C THR A 48 14.52 -22.26 39.93
N ILE A 49 14.21 -21.40 38.97
CA ILE A 49 14.92 -21.29 37.68
C ILE A 49 16.43 -21.13 37.85
N ALA A 50 16.87 -20.40 38.90
CA ALA A 50 18.26 -20.17 39.24
C ALA A 50 19.08 -21.47 39.55
N ALA A 51 18.40 -22.60 39.79
CA ALA A 51 19.02 -23.90 40.07
C ALA A 51 19.10 -24.84 38.82
N LEU A 52 18.53 -24.45 37.69
CA LEU A 52 18.51 -25.29 36.48
C LEU A 52 19.87 -25.28 35.77
N PRO A 53 20.30 -26.43 35.18
CA PRO A 53 21.45 -26.47 34.29
C PRO A 53 21.26 -25.52 33.08
N LEU A 54 22.37 -24.96 32.57
CA LEU A 54 22.33 -24.14 31.37
C LEU A 54 21.87 -24.96 30.16
N ALA A 55 20.97 -24.38 29.39
CA ALA A 55 20.53 -24.92 28.12
C ALA A 55 21.64 -24.86 27.05
N THR A 56 21.56 -25.72 26.05
CA THR A 56 22.49 -25.76 24.91
C THR A 56 22.04 -24.88 23.75
N PHE A 57 20.78 -24.48 23.71
CA PHE A 57 20.25 -23.58 22.69
C PHE A 57 20.72 -22.13 22.94
N THR A 58 20.67 -21.35 21.87
CA THR A 58 21.01 -19.91 21.88
C THR A 58 19.74 -19.07 22.02
N THR A 59 19.77 -18.05 22.88
CA THR A 59 18.72 -17.03 22.95
C THR A 59 19.21 -15.72 22.34
N ARG A 60 18.32 -15.05 21.61
CA ARG A 60 18.58 -13.74 21.03
C ARG A 60 17.51 -12.76 21.50
N PRO A 61 17.87 -11.70 22.22
CA PRO A 61 16.95 -10.64 22.56
C PRO A 61 16.49 -9.91 21.29
N GLY A 62 15.30 -9.33 21.33
CA GLY A 62 14.78 -8.51 20.24
C GLY A 62 13.89 -7.40 20.78
N MET A 63 13.47 -6.52 19.88
CA MET A 63 12.53 -5.47 20.22
C MET A 63 11.14 -6.07 20.42
N ASN A 64 10.67 -6.10 21.66
CA ASN A 64 9.40 -6.73 22.09
C ASN A 64 9.28 -8.21 21.65
N GLN A 65 10.41 -8.91 21.47
CA GLN A 65 10.43 -10.31 21.06
C GLN A 65 11.69 -11.02 21.57
N LEU A 66 11.60 -12.34 21.67
CA LEU A 66 12.71 -13.19 22.06
C LEU A 66 12.75 -14.40 21.11
N ALA A 67 13.92 -14.61 20.48
CA ALA A 67 14.15 -15.76 19.64
C ALA A 67 15.03 -16.80 20.34
N VAL A 68 14.73 -18.07 20.06
CA VAL A 68 15.57 -19.22 20.43
C VAL A 68 16.02 -19.89 19.14
N LEU A 69 17.30 -20.28 19.09
CA LEU A 69 17.94 -20.96 17.97
C LEU A 69 18.67 -22.20 18.47
N ASP A 70 18.86 -23.17 17.60
CA ASP A 70 19.60 -24.39 17.85
C ASP A 70 19.04 -25.25 19.01
N ALA A 71 17.74 -25.12 19.27
CA ALA A 71 17.01 -25.99 20.21
C ALA A 71 16.59 -27.31 19.54
N VAL A 72 16.11 -28.26 20.35
CA VAL A 72 15.69 -29.57 19.83
C VAL A 72 14.34 -29.44 19.14
N PRO A 73 14.19 -29.77 17.85
CA PRO A 73 12.92 -29.72 17.16
C PRO A 73 11.82 -30.55 17.87
N GLY A 74 10.62 -29.95 17.97
CA GLY A 74 9.47 -30.56 18.65
C GLY A 74 9.45 -30.40 20.18
N GLU A 75 10.51 -29.85 20.79
CA GLU A 75 10.55 -29.55 22.21
C GLU A 75 9.67 -28.35 22.54
N THR A 76 8.97 -28.39 23.67
CA THR A 76 8.22 -27.25 24.20
C THR A 76 9.13 -26.40 25.09
N LEU A 77 9.15 -25.10 24.83
CA LEU A 77 9.87 -24.11 25.62
C LEU A 77 8.90 -23.19 26.33
N GLU A 78 9.26 -22.73 27.52
CA GLU A 78 8.57 -21.69 28.27
C GLU A 78 9.44 -20.46 28.41
N ILE A 79 8.84 -19.28 28.22
CA ILE A 79 9.46 -17.99 28.54
C ILE A 79 8.96 -17.55 29.89
N VAL A 80 9.85 -17.31 30.80
CA VAL A 80 9.59 -17.03 32.20
C VAL A 80 10.14 -15.66 32.56
N ALA A 81 9.30 -14.83 33.17
CA ALA A 81 9.68 -13.51 33.66
C ALA A 81 10.50 -13.61 34.96
N ALA A 82 11.08 -12.49 35.38
CA ALA A 82 11.95 -12.42 36.56
C ALA A 82 11.24 -12.80 37.91
N ASP A 83 9.92 -12.84 37.93
CA ASP A 83 9.13 -13.25 39.07
C ASP A 83 8.68 -14.73 39.05
N ASP A 84 9.33 -15.54 38.20
CA ASP A 84 9.04 -16.94 37.91
C ASP A 84 7.66 -17.18 37.20
N THR A 85 6.99 -16.13 36.74
CA THR A 85 5.74 -16.28 35.99
C THR A 85 6.04 -16.74 34.53
N VAL A 86 5.37 -17.82 34.10
CA VAL A 86 5.38 -18.23 32.69
C VAL A 86 4.58 -17.24 31.87
N THR A 87 5.30 -16.48 31.04
CA THR A 87 4.69 -15.43 30.21
C THR A 87 4.18 -15.98 28.86
N ALA A 88 4.89 -16.97 28.31
CA ALA A 88 4.55 -17.61 27.06
C ALA A 88 5.14 -19.02 26.98
N SER A 89 4.59 -19.84 26.08
CA SER A 89 5.14 -21.15 25.72
C SER A 89 4.94 -21.43 24.24
N GLY A 90 5.81 -22.26 23.66
CA GLY A 90 5.68 -22.68 22.27
C GLY A 90 6.58 -23.85 21.92
N VAL A 91 6.36 -24.38 20.72
CA VAL A 91 7.06 -25.56 20.22
C VAL A 91 8.16 -25.12 19.26
N VAL A 92 9.33 -25.70 19.40
CA VAL A 92 10.50 -25.52 18.53
C VAL A 92 10.20 -26.13 17.15
N ASP A 93 10.45 -25.35 16.11
CA ASP A 93 10.24 -25.79 14.72
C ASP A 93 11.33 -26.77 14.22
N GLU A 94 11.16 -27.25 12.99
CA GLU A 94 12.09 -28.22 12.36
C GLU A 94 13.51 -27.67 12.15
N GLN A 95 13.67 -26.34 12.17
CA GLN A 95 14.98 -25.67 12.09
C GLN A 95 15.63 -25.46 13.45
N GLY A 96 15.02 -25.93 14.53
CA GLY A 96 15.49 -25.71 15.89
C GLY A 96 15.21 -24.30 16.41
N SER A 97 14.19 -23.64 15.91
CA SER A 97 13.88 -22.26 16.21
C SER A 97 12.52 -22.09 16.91
N PHE A 98 12.45 -21.09 17.78
CA PHE A 98 11.22 -20.61 18.39
C PHE A 98 11.28 -19.09 18.52
N LEU A 99 10.18 -18.39 18.25
CA LEU A 99 10.10 -16.94 18.36
C LEU A 99 8.82 -16.54 19.10
N GLN A 100 9.00 -15.85 20.22
CA GLN A 100 7.91 -15.19 20.92
C GLN A 100 7.90 -13.70 20.60
N ARG A 101 6.75 -13.21 20.10
CA ARG A 101 6.46 -11.79 19.85
C ARG A 101 5.65 -11.18 20.97
N ASN A 102 5.52 -9.86 20.95
CA ASN A 102 4.68 -9.07 21.87
C ASN A 102 5.05 -9.23 23.35
N LEU A 103 6.34 -9.46 23.64
CA LEU A 103 6.87 -9.40 24.99
C LEU A 103 7.05 -7.94 25.43
N LEU A 104 6.74 -7.64 26.66
CA LEU A 104 7.09 -6.36 27.26
C LEU A 104 8.64 -6.28 27.46
N ALA A 105 9.18 -5.07 27.48
CA ALA A 105 10.59 -4.89 27.84
C ALA A 105 10.82 -5.42 29.26
N GLY A 106 11.89 -6.21 29.44
CA GLY A 106 12.20 -6.86 30.72
C GLY A 106 13.15 -8.04 30.55
N THR A 107 13.58 -8.60 31.67
CA THR A 107 14.48 -9.75 31.70
C THR A 107 13.67 -11.05 31.75
N TYR A 108 14.00 -11.98 30.87
CA TYR A 108 13.35 -13.28 30.74
C TYR A 108 14.37 -14.41 30.75
N VAL A 109 13.91 -15.60 31.08
CA VAL A 109 14.63 -16.87 30.98
C VAL A 109 13.80 -17.83 30.13
N VAL A 110 14.43 -18.56 29.23
CA VAL A 110 13.79 -19.64 28.46
C VAL A 110 14.15 -20.97 29.08
N ARG A 111 13.16 -21.79 29.41
CA ARG A 111 13.36 -23.13 29.96
C ARG A 111 12.68 -24.21 29.12
N THR A 112 13.26 -25.41 29.15
CA THR A 112 12.64 -26.61 28.57
C THR A 112 11.62 -27.20 29.53
N THR A 113 10.61 -27.91 28.99
CA THR A 113 9.56 -28.58 29.78
C THR A 113 9.76 -30.08 29.98
N VAL A 114 10.94 -30.59 29.62
CA VAL A 114 11.31 -32.01 29.74
C VAL A 114 11.57 -32.45 31.18
N ALA A 115 11.63 -33.77 31.44
CA ALA A 115 11.79 -34.31 32.79
C ALA A 115 13.06 -33.82 33.54
N ASN A 116 14.11 -33.45 32.81
CA ASN A 116 15.32 -32.82 33.33
C ASN A 116 15.45 -31.45 32.69
N PRO A 117 14.74 -30.42 33.19
CA PRO A 117 14.70 -29.13 32.53
C PRO A 117 16.06 -28.42 32.57
N THR A 118 16.31 -27.67 31.50
CA THR A 118 17.44 -26.73 31.40
C THR A 118 16.91 -25.33 31.15
N ALA A 119 17.70 -24.30 31.45
CA ALA A 119 17.31 -22.91 31.24
C ALA A 119 18.41 -22.10 30.58
N SER A 120 18.03 -21.06 29.85
CA SER A 120 18.97 -20.09 29.29
C SER A 120 19.60 -19.22 30.41
N ALA A 121 20.65 -18.50 30.10
CA ALA A 121 21.00 -17.30 30.85
C ALA A 121 19.86 -16.28 30.73
N PRO A 122 19.75 -15.32 31.68
CA PRO A 122 18.80 -14.20 31.54
C PRO A 122 19.02 -13.42 30.23
N VAL A 123 17.92 -13.03 29.58
CA VAL A 123 17.89 -12.31 28.31
C VAL A 123 17.05 -11.05 28.47
N ASP A 124 17.61 -9.89 28.13
CA ASP A 124 16.93 -8.62 28.25
C ASP A 124 16.20 -8.27 26.93
N VAL A 125 14.87 -8.43 26.90
CA VAL A 125 13.99 -7.93 25.86
C VAL A 125 13.83 -6.44 26.03
N PHE A 126 13.94 -5.67 24.94
CA PHE A 126 13.88 -4.22 24.96
C PHE A 126 12.73 -3.70 24.06
N ASP A 127 12.44 -2.41 24.19
CA ASP A 127 11.47 -1.68 23.37
C ASP A 127 12.15 -0.65 22.46
N GLU A 128 11.36 0.08 21.69
CA GLU A 128 11.84 1.06 20.70
C GLU A 128 12.59 2.25 21.31
N SER A 129 12.42 2.52 22.61
CA SER A 129 13.08 3.66 23.29
C SER A 129 14.59 3.47 23.45
N GLN A 130 15.07 2.23 23.35
CA GLN A 130 16.48 1.91 23.46
C GLN A 130 17.17 2.08 22.10
N VAL A 131 17.68 3.29 21.86
CA VAL A 131 18.43 3.62 20.64
C VAL A 131 19.92 3.47 20.90
N PRO A 132 20.67 2.73 20.06
CA PRO A 132 22.12 2.62 20.19
C PRO A 132 22.86 3.95 20.04
N ASP A 133 24.04 4.04 20.62
CA ASP A 133 24.93 5.17 20.41
C ASP A 133 25.36 5.25 18.92
N ALA A 134 25.76 6.47 18.49
CA ALA A 134 26.18 6.71 17.11
C ALA A 134 27.42 5.84 16.72
N SER A 135 28.25 5.45 17.69
CA SER A 135 29.38 4.55 17.46
C SER A 135 28.98 3.15 17.03
N PHE A 136 27.77 2.66 17.44
CA PHE A 136 27.23 1.37 16.99
C PHE A 136 27.08 1.35 15.47
N TYR A 137 26.55 2.43 14.89
CA TYR A 137 26.38 2.57 13.46
C TYR A 137 27.70 2.90 12.75
N GLY A 138 28.51 3.80 13.33
CA GLY A 138 29.79 4.25 12.78
C GLY A 138 30.86 3.16 12.68
N ASN A 139 30.77 2.11 13.49
CA ASN A 139 31.68 0.96 13.44
C ASN A 139 31.30 -0.08 12.38
N GLN A 140 30.15 0.04 11.76
CA GLN A 140 29.71 -0.86 10.69
C GLN A 140 30.27 -0.42 9.33
N VAL A 141 30.86 -1.36 8.61
CA VAL A 141 31.48 -1.09 7.30
C VAL A 141 30.68 -1.81 6.22
N LEU A 142 30.03 -1.04 5.36
CA LEU A 142 29.43 -1.56 4.13
C LEU A 142 30.45 -1.48 2.97
N PRO A 143 30.46 -2.45 2.06
CA PRO A 143 31.30 -2.35 0.87
C PRO A 143 30.93 -1.10 0.06
N ALA A 144 31.92 -0.42 -0.49
CA ALA A 144 31.70 0.71 -1.39
C ALA A 144 31.26 0.27 -2.80
N GLY A 145 30.42 -0.73 -2.86
CA GLY A 145 29.84 -1.39 -4.04
C GLY A 145 29.70 -2.88 -3.82
N GLY A 146 28.51 -3.41 -4.17
CA GLY A 146 28.19 -4.83 -4.02
C GLY A 146 27.46 -5.18 -2.71
N PHE A 147 27.44 -6.46 -2.41
CA PHE A 147 26.63 -7.04 -1.35
C PHE A 147 27.33 -7.01 0.01
N GLY A 148 26.55 -6.76 1.07
CA GLY A 148 27.01 -6.77 2.47
C GLY A 148 25.85 -6.96 3.43
N TYR A 149 26.14 -6.77 4.73
CA TYR A 149 25.15 -6.87 5.81
C TYR A 149 25.19 -5.65 6.73
N ILE A 150 24.03 -5.25 7.22
CA ILE A 150 23.84 -4.25 8.27
C ILE A 150 23.37 -4.99 9.53
N THR A 151 23.95 -4.70 10.68
CA THR A 151 23.52 -5.24 11.97
C THR A 151 22.58 -4.24 12.65
N THR A 152 21.39 -4.68 13.00
CA THR A 152 20.43 -3.89 13.76
C THR A 152 20.70 -3.94 15.25
N ARG A 153 20.05 -3.08 16.03
CA ARG A 153 20.23 -2.95 17.50
C ARG A 153 20.00 -4.25 18.28
N ASP A 154 19.23 -5.16 17.74
CA ASP A 154 18.96 -6.49 18.35
C ASP A 154 19.89 -7.59 17.82
N GLY A 155 20.91 -7.21 17.05
CA GLY A 155 21.88 -8.14 16.47
C GLY A 155 21.39 -8.90 15.23
N THR A 156 20.18 -8.63 14.73
CA THR A 156 19.72 -9.19 13.45
C THR A 156 20.53 -8.57 12.31
N THR A 157 21.00 -9.38 11.37
CA THR A 157 21.72 -8.90 10.20
C THR A 157 20.80 -8.78 9.00
N LEU A 158 20.77 -7.62 8.37
CA LEU A 158 20.00 -7.32 7.18
C LEU A 158 20.90 -7.28 5.94
N SER A 159 20.49 -7.97 4.88
CA SER A 159 21.23 -7.97 3.63
C SER A 159 21.06 -6.66 2.88
N ALA A 160 22.18 -6.14 2.37
CA ALA A 160 22.24 -4.88 1.64
C ALA A 160 23.04 -5.04 0.33
N ASN A 161 22.67 -4.28 -0.69
CA ASN A 161 23.46 -4.15 -1.93
C ASN A 161 23.71 -2.66 -2.22
N VAL A 162 24.98 -2.29 -2.33
CA VAL A 162 25.41 -0.92 -2.57
C VAL A 162 25.79 -0.73 -4.03
N MET A 163 25.27 0.31 -4.66
CA MET A 163 25.62 0.70 -6.02
C MET A 163 26.00 2.18 -6.06
N LEU A 164 27.28 2.48 -6.35
CA LEU A 164 27.76 3.85 -6.49
C LEU A 164 27.64 4.33 -7.94
N PRO A 165 27.34 5.62 -8.18
CA PRO A 165 27.27 6.19 -9.54
C PRO A 165 28.63 6.37 -10.20
N GLY A 166 29.73 6.13 -9.47
CA GLY A 166 31.09 6.27 -9.92
C GLY A 166 32.11 5.71 -8.94
N PRO A 167 33.41 5.87 -9.22
CA PRO A 167 34.47 5.41 -8.31
C PRO A 167 34.38 6.06 -6.91
N VAL A 168 34.72 5.31 -5.86
CA VAL A 168 34.60 5.78 -4.48
C VAL A 168 35.42 7.06 -4.20
N ASP A 169 36.55 7.24 -4.86
CA ASP A 169 37.39 8.42 -4.75
C ASP A 169 36.80 9.69 -5.39
N LYS A 170 35.68 9.56 -6.10
CA LYS A 170 34.89 10.68 -6.65
C LYS A 170 33.70 11.07 -5.80
N GLY A 171 33.48 10.33 -4.72
CA GLY A 171 32.47 10.66 -3.71
C GLY A 171 32.92 11.78 -2.75
N PRO A 172 32.17 12.04 -1.67
CA PRO A 172 30.94 11.34 -1.28
C PRO A 172 29.74 11.61 -2.20
N TYR A 173 28.80 10.67 -2.25
CA TYR A 173 27.63 10.71 -3.15
C TYR A 173 26.33 10.97 -2.39
N PRO A 174 25.39 11.76 -2.95
CA PRO A 174 24.02 11.77 -2.47
C PRO A 174 23.45 10.35 -2.56
N THR A 175 22.77 9.89 -1.52
CA THR A 175 22.43 8.47 -1.36
C THR A 175 20.93 8.28 -1.15
N ILE A 176 20.36 7.32 -1.87
CA ILE A 176 18.98 6.87 -1.71
C ILE A 176 18.97 5.43 -1.19
N VAL A 177 18.17 5.19 -0.16
CA VAL A 177 17.92 3.87 0.42
C VAL A 177 16.56 3.35 -0.03
N GLU A 178 16.53 2.14 -0.57
CA GLU A 178 15.31 1.33 -0.74
C GLU A 178 15.29 0.25 0.34
N TYR A 179 14.20 0.20 1.11
CA TYR A 179 14.01 -0.75 2.19
C TYR A 179 12.66 -1.44 2.04
N SER A 180 12.66 -2.75 1.75
CA SER A 180 11.42 -3.48 1.53
C SER A 180 11.55 -5.00 1.70
N GLY A 181 10.40 -5.69 1.72
CA GLY A 181 10.32 -7.15 1.70
C GLY A 181 10.44 -7.76 0.30
N TYR A 182 10.59 -6.96 -0.76
CA TYR A 182 10.96 -7.43 -2.10
C TYR A 182 12.41 -7.95 -2.09
N ASP A 183 13.13 -7.80 -3.17
CA ASP A 183 14.52 -8.25 -3.28
C ASP A 183 15.53 -7.12 -3.60
N PRO A 184 15.46 -5.95 -2.89
CA PRO A 184 16.32 -4.81 -3.19
C PRO A 184 17.81 -5.07 -2.95
N SER A 185 18.15 -6.02 -2.08
CA SER A 185 19.55 -6.41 -1.86
C SER A 185 20.06 -7.48 -2.83
N ASN A 186 19.22 -8.01 -3.72
CA ASN A 186 19.62 -8.99 -4.72
C ASN A 186 20.59 -8.38 -5.73
N PRO A 187 21.87 -8.84 -5.79
CA PRO A 187 22.83 -8.24 -6.71
C PRO A 187 22.49 -8.41 -8.19
N ALA A 188 21.59 -9.34 -8.53
CA ALA A 188 21.13 -9.56 -9.90
C ALA A 188 19.94 -8.65 -10.27
N ASN A 189 19.23 -8.08 -9.30
CA ASN A 189 18.12 -7.14 -9.52
C ASN A 189 18.60 -5.70 -9.26
N ASN A 190 19.13 -5.06 -10.30
CA ASN A 190 19.76 -3.75 -10.17
C ASN A 190 18.95 -2.60 -10.79
N THR A 191 17.68 -2.81 -11.12
CA THR A 191 16.90 -1.86 -11.94
C THR A 191 16.82 -0.48 -11.27
N PHE A 192 16.35 -0.39 -10.02
CA PHE A 192 16.29 0.88 -9.30
C PHE A 192 17.68 1.46 -9.03
N GLY A 193 18.65 0.63 -8.67
CA GLY A 193 20.04 1.07 -8.49
C GLY A 193 20.61 1.72 -9.75
N LEU A 194 20.37 1.13 -10.93
CA LEU A 194 20.82 1.71 -12.21
C LEU A 194 20.12 3.03 -12.52
N LEU A 195 18.82 3.14 -12.20
CA LEU A 195 18.06 4.39 -12.38
C LEU A 195 18.63 5.51 -11.49
N PHE A 196 18.84 5.25 -10.20
CA PHE A 196 19.40 6.24 -9.28
C PHE A 196 20.85 6.59 -9.62
N ASN A 197 21.68 5.62 -10.03
CA ASN A 197 23.02 5.89 -10.49
C ASN A 197 23.04 6.79 -11.73
N ALA A 198 22.14 6.59 -12.69
CA ALA A 198 22.02 7.47 -13.85
C ALA A 198 21.60 8.91 -13.49
N LEU A 199 20.92 9.08 -12.35
CA LEU A 199 20.60 10.39 -11.78
C LEU A 199 21.76 10.96 -10.91
N GLY A 200 22.84 10.20 -10.71
CA GLY A 200 24.02 10.60 -9.95
C GLY A 200 23.91 10.34 -8.43
N TYR A 201 23.02 9.46 -8.02
CA TYR A 201 22.88 9.03 -6.63
C TYR A 201 23.54 7.67 -6.40
N ALA A 202 24.14 7.48 -5.24
CA ALA A 202 24.39 6.14 -4.71
C ALA A 202 23.04 5.53 -4.31
N TYR A 203 22.93 4.23 -4.51
CA TYR A 203 21.75 3.45 -4.14
C TYR A 203 22.13 2.35 -3.17
N VAL A 204 21.31 2.17 -2.13
CA VAL A 204 21.45 1.06 -1.17
C VAL A 204 20.12 0.35 -1.06
N GLY A 205 20.04 -0.85 -1.66
CA GLY A 205 18.89 -1.72 -1.52
C GLY A 205 19.02 -2.64 -0.31
N VAL A 206 18.08 -2.61 0.62
CA VAL A 206 18.13 -3.39 1.87
C VAL A 206 16.87 -4.23 2.02
N ASN A 207 17.04 -5.53 2.17
CA ASN A 207 15.93 -6.43 2.48
C ASN A 207 15.51 -6.28 3.95
N MET A 208 14.20 -6.17 4.16
CA MET A 208 13.60 -6.17 5.50
C MET A 208 13.88 -7.47 6.25
N ARG A 209 13.83 -7.39 7.60
CA ARG A 209 13.79 -8.55 8.49
C ARG A 209 12.84 -9.60 7.95
N GLY A 210 13.28 -10.86 7.90
CA GLY A 210 12.45 -11.96 7.42
C GLY A 210 12.36 -12.09 5.90
N SER A 211 13.09 -11.31 5.09
CA SER A 211 13.13 -11.42 3.62
C SER A 211 14.55 -11.52 3.05
N GLY A 212 14.71 -12.06 1.87
CA GLY A 212 16.03 -12.22 1.22
C GLY A 212 17.04 -12.95 2.08
N CYS A 213 18.28 -12.46 2.15
CA CYS A 213 19.30 -12.95 3.06
C CYS A 213 19.29 -12.22 4.42
N SER A 214 18.28 -11.41 4.73
CA SER A 214 18.13 -10.78 6.05
C SER A 214 17.64 -11.78 7.09
N GLY A 215 18.11 -11.66 8.32
CA GLY A 215 17.72 -12.51 9.44
C GLY A 215 16.32 -12.21 9.97
N GLY A 216 15.93 -12.95 11.00
CA GLY A 216 14.65 -12.82 11.67
C GLY A 216 13.50 -13.50 10.95
N SER A 217 12.30 -13.30 11.48
CA SER A 217 11.03 -13.78 10.94
C SER A 217 10.29 -12.61 10.30
N TYR A 218 9.39 -12.90 9.37
CA TYR A 218 8.66 -11.88 8.61
C TYR A 218 7.23 -11.71 9.13
N LEU A 219 6.85 -10.47 9.36
CA LEU A 219 5.47 -10.04 9.54
C LEU A 219 5.35 -8.62 8.98
N PHE A 220 4.39 -8.41 8.08
CA PHE A 220 4.19 -7.14 7.38
C PHE A 220 4.23 -5.94 8.34
N PHE A 221 5.18 -5.04 8.11
CA PHE A 221 5.30 -3.76 8.82
C PHE A 221 5.28 -3.89 10.36
N GLU A 222 5.63 -5.07 10.92
CA GLU A 222 5.76 -5.19 12.37
C GLU A 222 6.73 -4.13 12.93
N ARG A 223 6.55 -3.79 14.20
CA ARG A 223 7.34 -2.72 14.81
C ARG A 223 8.85 -2.96 14.73
N ALA A 224 9.28 -4.22 14.80
CA ALA A 224 10.69 -4.58 14.63
C ALA A 224 11.24 -4.20 13.26
N GLN A 225 10.47 -4.43 12.17
CA GLN A 225 10.88 -4.00 10.82
C GLN A 225 10.97 -2.47 10.70
N THR A 226 10.05 -1.76 11.35
CA THR A 226 10.06 -0.28 11.36
C THR A 226 11.31 0.27 12.01
N VAL A 227 11.70 -0.29 13.16
CA VAL A 227 12.88 0.10 13.93
C VAL A 227 14.19 -0.35 13.24
N ASP A 228 14.18 -1.51 12.60
CA ASP A 228 15.29 -1.93 11.72
C ASP A 228 15.57 -0.88 10.62
N GLY A 229 14.49 -0.31 10.05
CA GLY A 229 14.64 0.76 9.06
C GLY A 229 15.35 1.99 9.61
N TYR A 230 15.10 2.37 10.87
CA TYR A 230 15.89 3.41 11.55
C TYR A 230 17.38 3.03 11.57
N ASP A 231 17.69 1.80 12.01
CA ASP A 231 19.09 1.33 12.11
C ASP A 231 19.76 1.29 10.73
N VAL A 232 19.02 0.93 9.69
CA VAL A 232 19.51 0.96 8.29
C VAL A 232 19.88 2.38 7.88
N ILE A 233 19.03 3.37 8.15
CA ILE A 233 19.28 4.77 7.80
C ILE A 233 20.57 5.25 8.46
N GLU A 234 20.73 5.04 9.78
CA GLU A 234 21.89 5.49 10.51
C GLU A 234 23.18 4.75 10.10
N ALA A 235 23.11 3.43 9.88
CA ALA A 235 24.27 2.65 9.44
C ALA A 235 24.74 3.01 8.01
N VAL A 236 23.81 3.27 7.09
CA VAL A 236 24.15 3.71 5.73
C VAL A 236 24.70 5.13 5.76
N ALA A 237 24.08 6.04 6.50
CA ALA A 237 24.53 7.44 6.61
C ALA A 237 25.93 7.55 7.21
N ALA A 238 26.31 6.65 8.11
CA ALA A 238 27.64 6.62 8.72
C ALA A 238 28.77 6.28 7.73
N GLN A 239 28.46 5.76 6.52
CA GLN A 239 29.49 5.36 5.56
C GLN A 239 30.23 6.57 4.96
N PRO A 240 31.58 6.48 4.75
CA PRO A 240 32.38 7.61 4.28
C PRO A 240 32.08 8.07 2.84
N TRP A 241 31.41 7.23 2.05
CA TRP A 241 31.00 7.55 0.70
C TRP A 241 29.61 8.22 0.62
N VAL A 242 28.93 8.44 1.75
CA VAL A 242 27.61 9.12 1.82
C VAL A 242 27.81 10.62 2.03
N LEU A 243 27.22 11.41 1.15
CA LEU A 243 27.30 12.88 1.18
C LEU A 243 26.66 13.43 2.47
N ASN A 244 27.46 14.22 3.22
CA ASN A 244 27.06 14.88 4.46
C ASN A 244 26.54 13.92 5.56
N HIS A 245 26.78 12.62 5.45
CA HIS A 245 26.21 11.62 6.35
C HIS A 245 24.67 11.70 6.44
N LYS A 246 24.03 11.96 5.31
CA LYS A 246 22.58 12.07 5.18
C LYS A 246 22.09 11.26 3.99
N VAL A 247 20.92 10.65 4.13
CA VAL A 247 20.31 9.84 3.08
C VAL A 247 18.86 10.23 2.82
N GLY A 248 18.39 10.01 1.60
CA GLY A 248 16.96 9.98 1.29
C GLY A 248 16.46 8.54 1.19
N MET A 249 15.15 8.35 1.25
CA MET A 249 14.52 7.08 0.88
C MET A 249 13.71 7.23 -0.40
N GLY A 250 13.62 6.14 -1.17
CA GLY A 250 12.85 6.10 -2.42
C GLY A 250 12.26 4.73 -2.70
N GLY A 251 11.20 4.71 -3.48
CA GLY A 251 10.54 3.49 -3.92
C GLY A 251 9.05 3.67 -4.18
N ILE A 252 8.48 2.70 -4.89
CA ILE A 252 7.05 2.64 -5.22
C ILE A 252 6.43 1.41 -4.57
N SER A 253 5.15 1.50 -4.15
CA SER A 253 4.46 0.35 -3.56
C SER A 253 5.04 -0.03 -2.18
N TYR A 254 5.42 -1.27 -1.96
CA TYR A 254 5.97 -1.74 -0.70
C TYR A 254 7.14 -0.86 -0.19
N PRO A 255 8.22 -0.60 -0.97
CA PRO A 255 9.25 0.34 -0.53
C PRO A 255 8.76 1.80 -0.44
N GLY A 256 7.67 2.16 -1.09
CA GLY A 256 6.98 3.45 -0.90
C GLY A 256 6.34 3.52 0.48
N ILE A 257 5.54 2.51 0.83
CA ILE A 257 4.85 2.40 2.13
C ILE A 257 5.88 2.32 3.27
N ALA A 258 6.94 1.52 3.10
CA ALA A 258 8.00 1.36 4.10
C ALA A 258 8.65 2.68 4.52
N GLN A 259 8.76 3.65 3.60
CA GLN A 259 9.29 4.98 3.92
C GLN A 259 8.46 5.70 5.00
N LEU A 260 7.13 5.55 4.95
CA LEU A 260 6.24 6.17 5.94
C LEU A 260 6.47 5.59 7.33
N PHE A 261 6.64 4.27 7.42
CA PHE A 261 6.96 3.57 8.67
C PHE A 261 8.32 4.00 9.21
N VAL A 262 9.38 3.93 8.41
CA VAL A 262 10.73 4.29 8.82
C VAL A 262 10.81 5.76 9.21
N ALA A 263 10.30 6.69 8.40
CA ALA A 263 10.35 8.11 8.69
C ALA A 263 9.56 8.49 9.97
N SER A 264 8.54 7.72 10.35
CA SER A 264 7.79 7.93 11.60
C SER A 264 8.64 7.67 12.85
N THR A 265 9.76 6.94 12.74
CA THR A 265 10.73 6.75 13.82
C THR A 265 11.73 7.90 13.93
N THR A 266 11.67 8.87 13.04
CA THR A 266 12.49 10.09 13.01
C THR A 266 14.00 9.87 13.06
N PRO A 267 14.59 9.05 12.14
CA PRO A 267 16.05 8.84 12.15
C PRO A 267 16.77 10.17 11.91
N PRO A 268 17.75 10.56 12.76
CA PRO A 268 18.45 11.83 12.62
C PRO A 268 19.13 12.04 11.27
N SER A 269 19.55 10.96 10.62
CA SER A 269 20.27 11.01 9.34
C SER A 269 19.36 10.91 8.10
N LEU A 270 18.04 10.80 8.28
CA LEU A 270 17.07 10.86 7.17
C LEU A 270 16.87 12.32 6.75
N GLU A 271 17.00 12.61 5.45
CA GLU A 271 16.92 13.98 4.91
C GLU A 271 15.59 14.24 4.17
N ALA A 272 15.08 13.24 3.46
CA ALA A 272 13.83 13.34 2.71
C ALA A 272 13.29 11.95 2.32
N ILE A 273 11.98 11.87 2.08
CA ILE A 273 11.32 10.67 1.56
C ILE A 273 10.46 10.97 0.33
N ALA A 274 10.40 10.01 -0.60
CA ALA A 274 9.48 10.09 -1.74
C ALA A 274 8.64 8.82 -1.86
N PRO A 275 7.60 8.66 -1.03
CA PRO A 275 6.69 7.52 -1.06
C PRO A 275 5.76 7.59 -2.27
N LEU A 276 5.85 6.62 -3.20
CA LEU A 276 5.03 6.53 -4.40
C LEU A 276 4.04 5.38 -4.29
N SER A 277 2.79 5.60 -4.76
CA SER A 277 1.70 4.61 -4.79
C SER A 277 1.56 3.85 -3.47
N VAL A 278 1.19 4.59 -2.44
CA VAL A 278 1.10 4.11 -1.06
C VAL A 278 -0.36 3.95 -0.63
N LEU A 279 -0.58 3.39 0.56
CA LEU A 279 -1.86 3.33 1.25
C LEU A 279 -1.81 4.19 2.53
N ASP A 280 -2.95 4.65 2.96
CA ASP A 280 -3.15 5.39 4.23
C ASP A 280 -3.63 4.49 5.37
N ASP A 281 -4.40 3.46 5.03
CA ASP A 281 -5.02 2.52 5.95
C ASP A 281 -5.04 1.12 5.32
N SER A 282 -4.32 0.17 5.89
CA SER A 282 -4.21 -1.17 5.32
C SER A 282 -5.54 -1.92 5.32
N TYR A 283 -6.43 -1.64 6.29
CA TYR A 283 -7.75 -2.22 6.37
C TYR A 283 -8.70 -1.58 5.35
N ARG A 284 -8.93 -0.24 5.42
CA ARG A 284 -9.95 0.46 4.62
C ARG A 284 -9.57 0.66 3.16
N ALA A 285 -8.27 0.84 2.88
CA ALA A 285 -7.81 1.15 1.53
C ALA A 285 -7.69 -0.09 0.65
N THR A 286 -7.26 -1.23 1.19
CA THR A 286 -6.84 -2.38 0.35
C THR A 286 -7.35 -3.72 0.88
N GLY A 287 -7.25 -3.98 2.19
CA GLY A 287 -7.60 -5.28 2.78
C GLY A 287 -9.10 -5.52 2.82
N TYR A 288 -9.84 -4.57 3.40
CA TYR A 288 -11.28 -4.64 3.62
C TYR A 288 -12.00 -3.34 3.19
N PRO A 289 -11.94 -2.93 1.93
CA PRO A 289 -12.68 -1.76 1.46
C PRO A 289 -14.17 -1.91 1.76
N GLY A 290 -14.74 -0.95 2.49
CA GLY A 290 -16.13 -1.03 2.94
C GLY A 290 -16.46 -2.19 3.89
N GLY A 291 -15.46 -2.84 4.48
CA GLY A 291 -15.63 -4.02 5.35
C GLY A 291 -15.73 -5.34 4.60
N ILE A 292 -15.36 -5.41 3.33
CA ILE A 292 -15.42 -6.60 2.49
C ILE A 292 -14.01 -7.03 2.12
N LEU A 293 -13.61 -8.28 2.42
CA LEU A 293 -12.26 -8.78 2.13
C LEU A 293 -11.98 -8.74 0.62
N ASN A 294 -10.89 -8.07 0.25
CA ASN A 294 -10.37 -8.08 -1.11
C ASN A 294 -9.59 -9.38 -1.36
N THR A 295 -10.22 -10.36 -1.97
CA THR A 295 -9.64 -11.66 -2.32
C THR A 295 -8.81 -11.63 -3.61
N GLY A 296 -8.84 -10.52 -4.32
CA GLY A 296 -7.98 -10.26 -5.47
C GLY A 296 -6.57 -9.88 -5.05
N PHE A 297 -6.18 -8.63 -5.31
CA PHE A 297 -4.80 -8.16 -5.09
C PHE A 297 -4.33 -8.34 -3.65
N ALA A 298 -5.11 -7.94 -2.63
CA ALA A 298 -4.66 -7.98 -1.24
C ALA A 298 -4.29 -9.41 -0.79
N THR A 299 -5.18 -10.37 -1.02
CA THR A 299 -4.96 -11.77 -0.65
C THR A 299 -3.82 -12.38 -1.45
N GLN A 300 -3.74 -12.13 -2.77
CA GLN A 300 -2.66 -12.65 -3.61
C GLN A 300 -1.30 -12.09 -3.19
N PHE A 301 -1.21 -10.79 -2.92
CA PHE A 301 0.02 -10.17 -2.44
C PHE A 301 0.51 -10.78 -1.11
N ILE A 302 -0.41 -10.99 -0.16
CA ILE A 302 -0.11 -11.65 1.12
C ILE A 302 0.46 -13.06 0.89
N GLN A 303 -0.16 -13.86 0.02
CA GLN A 303 0.29 -15.22 -0.28
C GLN A 303 1.66 -15.26 -0.96
N GLU A 304 1.92 -14.34 -1.90
CA GLU A 304 3.22 -14.20 -2.55
C GLU A 304 4.33 -13.84 -1.56
N ARG A 305 4.08 -12.85 -0.69
CA ARG A 305 5.05 -12.46 0.34
C ARG A 305 5.27 -13.58 1.36
N ALA A 306 4.22 -14.29 1.75
CA ALA A 306 4.34 -15.47 2.62
C ALA A 306 5.22 -16.56 1.98
N ALA A 307 5.04 -16.85 0.70
CA ALA A 307 5.86 -17.83 -0.01
C ALA A 307 7.33 -17.40 -0.12
N GLU A 308 7.58 -16.12 -0.45
CA GLU A 308 8.93 -15.58 -0.58
C GLU A 308 9.67 -15.43 0.74
N SER A 309 8.96 -15.31 1.87
CA SER A 309 9.55 -15.20 3.20
C SER A 309 9.88 -16.56 3.84
N ARG A 310 9.55 -17.69 3.20
CA ARG A 310 9.98 -19.03 3.66
C ARG A 310 11.49 -19.20 3.52
N PRO A 311 12.08 -20.22 4.17
CA PRO A 311 13.50 -20.52 3.99
C PRO A 311 13.85 -20.63 2.50
N PHE A 312 14.77 -19.77 2.03
CA PHE A 312 15.18 -19.66 0.63
C PHE A 312 14.04 -19.39 -0.38
N GLY A 313 12.91 -18.83 0.06
CA GLY A 313 11.75 -18.56 -0.78
C GLY A 313 12.01 -17.58 -1.92
N GLN A 314 12.89 -16.59 -1.69
CA GLN A 314 13.48 -15.79 -2.77
C GLN A 314 14.67 -16.56 -3.36
N GLY A 315 14.52 -17.14 -4.56
CA GLY A 315 15.44 -18.11 -5.13
C GLY A 315 16.91 -17.70 -5.23
N TRP A 316 17.20 -16.38 -5.30
CA TRP A 316 18.57 -15.87 -5.31
C TRP A 316 19.32 -16.13 -3.98
N THR A 317 18.61 -16.25 -2.86
CA THR A 317 19.21 -16.54 -1.54
C THR A 317 19.81 -17.92 -1.46
N LYS A 318 19.14 -18.90 -2.11
CA LYS A 318 19.68 -20.28 -2.23
C LYS A 318 20.99 -20.28 -3.01
N LYS A 319 21.06 -19.53 -4.11
CA LYS A 319 22.29 -19.38 -4.88
C LYS A 319 23.43 -18.83 -4.04
N ARG A 320 23.18 -17.78 -3.24
CA ARG A 320 24.20 -17.22 -2.35
C ARG A 320 24.68 -18.21 -1.30
N ALA A 321 23.74 -18.95 -0.70
CA ALA A 321 24.08 -20.01 0.25
C ALA A 321 25.00 -21.08 -0.38
N ASP A 322 24.69 -21.51 -1.60
CA ASP A 322 25.49 -22.48 -2.35
C ASP A 322 26.88 -21.93 -2.76
N GLU A 323 27.00 -20.62 -2.90
CA GLU A 323 28.27 -19.92 -3.12
C GLU A 323 29.08 -19.69 -1.83
N GLY A 324 28.58 -20.14 -0.66
CA GLY A 324 29.30 -20.15 0.62
C GLY A 324 28.97 -18.97 1.55
N ASP A 325 27.88 -18.23 1.32
CA ASP A 325 27.42 -17.18 2.24
C ASP A 325 26.76 -17.80 3.48
N THR A 326 27.57 -18.08 4.51
CA THR A 326 27.11 -18.70 5.76
C THR A 326 26.17 -17.78 6.55
N VAL A 327 26.31 -16.44 6.45
CA VAL A 327 25.38 -15.50 7.09
C VAL A 327 24.00 -15.60 6.49
N CYS A 328 23.89 -15.71 5.16
CA CYS A 328 22.62 -15.92 4.50
C CYS A 328 21.95 -17.23 4.96
N VAL A 329 22.73 -18.32 5.15
CA VAL A 329 22.23 -19.60 5.66
C VAL A 329 21.67 -19.45 7.08
N GLU A 330 22.45 -18.89 7.99
CA GLU A 330 22.04 -18.68 9.40
C GLU A 330 20.78 -17.82 9.50
N ASN A 331 20.68 -16.80 8.65
CA ASN A 331 19.55 -15.89 8.61
C ASN A 331 18.24 -16.54 8.14
N GLN A 332 18.23 -17.78 7.66
CA GLN A 332 16.99 -18.50 7.32
C GLN A 332 16.34 -19.21 8.51
N LYS A 333 17.04 -19.33 9.64
CA LYS A 333 16.61 -20.17 10.78
C LYS A 333 15.26 -19.77 11.40
N LEU A 334 14.87 -18.51 11.37
CA LEU A 334 13.58 -18.05 11.94
C LEU A 334 12.42 -17.99 10.92
N ARG A 335 12.62 -18.48 9.70
CA ARG A 335 11.63 -18.36 8.62
C ARG A 335 10.41 -19.26 8.78
N LEU A 336 10.51 -20.36 9.53
CA LEU A 336 9.39 -21.21 9.88
C LEU A 336 8.55 -20.64 11.04
N GLN A 337 9.03 -19.58 11.69
CA GLN A 337 8.31 -18.82 12.72
C GLN A 337 7.48 -17.67 12.15
N ASN A 338 7.33 -17.59 10.83
CA ASN A 338 6.42 -16.64 10.19
C ASN A 338 4.99 -17.03 10.53
N PRO A 339 4.13 -16.09 10.98
CA PRO A 339 2.72 -16.38 11.17
C PRO A 339 2.02 -16.63 9.82
N ASP A 340 0.87 -17.26 9.84
CA ASP A 340 -0.01 -17.33 8.66
C ASP A 340 -0.70 -15.97 8.44
N PHE A 341 -0.18 -15.20 7.48
CA PHE A 341 -0.68 -13.86 7.22
C PHE A 341 -2.11 -13.84 6.68
N LEU A 342 -2.49 -14.87 5.93
CA LEU A 342 -3.83 -14.95 5.38
C LEU A 342 -4.86 -15.23 6.48
N GLU A 343 -4.55 -16.14 7.39
CA GLU A 343 -5.40 -16.43 8.55
C GLU A 343 -5.46 -15.19 9.47
N LEU A 344 -4.32 -14.54 9.78
CA LEU A 344 -4.33 -13.29 10.54
C LEU A 344 -5.21 -12.21 9.90
N THR A 345 -5.20 -12.12 8.57
CA THR A 345 -6.04 -11.16 7.85
C THR A 345 -7.52 -11.51 8.01
N LYS A 346 -7.89 -12.78 7.86
CA LYS A 346 -9.27 -13.27 8.02
C LYS A 346 -9.79 -13.16 9.45
N ASP A 347 -8.94 -13.44 10.44
CA ASP A 347 -9.26 -13.33 11.85
C ASP A 347 -9.57 -11.87 12.27
N ASN A 348 -9.05 -10.91 11.50
CA ASN A 348 -9.27 -9.48 11.71
C ASN A 348 -10.26 -8.89 10.68
N ALA A 349 -11.39 -9.57 10.45
CA ALA A 349 -12.45 -9.12 9.55
C ALA A 349 -13.12 -7.80 10.00
N PHE A 350 -13.00 -7.46 11.28
CA PHE A 350 -13.41 -6.17 11.84
C PHE A 350 -12.18 -5.33 12.20
N TYR A 351 -12.36 -4.03 12.16
CA TYR A 351 -11.30 -3.10 12.55
C TYR A 351 -11.07 -3.15 14.06
N ASP A 352 -9.91 -3.66 14.45
CA ASP A 352 -9.39 -3.57 15.81
C ASP A 352 -8.22 -2.58 15.82
N PRO A 353 -8.33 -1.44 16.53
CA PRO A 353 -7.25 -0.46 16.62
C PRO A 353 -5.92 -1.05 17.11
N ALA A 354 -5.96 -2.07 17.99
CA ALA A 354 -4.74 -2.70 18.49
C ALA A 354 -3.94 -3.42 17.38
N VAL A 355 -4.60 -3.83 16.32
CA VAL A 355 -3.98 -4.52 15.17
C VAL A 355 -3.86 -3.60 13.96
N ALA A 356 -4.92 -2.87 13.62
CA ALA A 356 -5.00 -2.10 12.39
C ALA A 356 -4.27 -0.76 12.45
N ASP A 357 -4.26 -0.06 13.60
CA ASP A 357 -3.61 1.26 13.72
C ASP A 357 -2.11 1.17 13.48
N ILE A 358 -1.46 0.12 13.96
CA ILE A 358 -0.01 -0.07 13.76
C ILE A 358 0.37 -0.34 12.29
N LEU A 359 -0.61 -0.74 11.46
CA LEU A 359 -0.45 -1.01 10.03
C LEU A 359 -1.03 0.11 9.15
N SER A 360 -1.54 1.20 9.74
CA SER A 360 -2.23 2.29 9.03
C SER A 360 -1.42 3.59 9.12
N PRO A 361 -0.73 3.99 8.05
CA PRO A 361 0.09 5.20 8.02
C PRO A 361 -0.60 6.47 8.52
N SER A 362 -1.90 6.65 8.26
CA SER A 362 -2.69 7.79 8.73
C SER A 362 -2.63 7.99 10.26
N THR A 363 -2.32 6.94 11.04
CA THR A 363 -2.24 7.02 12.50
C THR A 363 -0.91 7.55 13.03
N PHE A 364 0.15 7.54 12.21
CA PHE A 364 1.50 7.88 12.66
C PHE A 364 2.31 8.82 11.75
N VAL A 365 1.84 9.13 10.52
CA VAL A 365 2.57 10.05 9.61
C VAL A 365 2.73 11.46 10.19
N GLY A 366 1.94 11.82 11.19
CA GLY A 366 2.12 13.06 11.95
C GLY A 366 3.46 13.19 12.70
N LYS A 367 4.18 12.07 12.89
CA LYS A 367 5.53 12.07 13.47
C LYS A 367 6.63 12.39 12.45
N ILE A 368 6.34 12.31 11.14
CA ILE A 368 7.32 12.54 10.08
C ILE A 368 7.68 14.02 10.05
N ASN A 369 8.97 14.31 10.22
CA ASN A 369 9.50 15.67 10.34
C ASN A 369 10.43 16.09 9.20
N VAL A 370 10.62 15.22 8.20
CA VAL A 370 11.45 15.49 7.01
C VAL A 370 10.58 15.90 5.82
N PRO A 371 11.13 16.55 4.78
CA PRO A 371 10.45 16.80 3.52
C PRO A 371 9.90 15.52 2.89
N VAL A 372 8.67 15.61 2.34
CA VAL A 372 7.94 14.49 1.73
C VAL A 372 7.47 14.87 0.34
N PHE A 373 7.79 14.05 -0.66
CA PHE A 373 7.17 14.06 -1.98
C PHE A 373 6.33 12.81 -2.16
N MET A 374 5.03 12.91 -2.11
CA MET A 374 4.10 11.79 -2.26
C MET A 374 3.39 11.86 -3.61
N ALA A 375 3.29 10.74 -4.32
CA ALA A 375 2.53 10.68 -5.55
C ALA A 375 1.79 9.35 -5.70
N GLY A 376 0.61 9.40 -6.34
CA GLY A 376 -0.20 8.21 -6.59
C GLY A 376 -1.40 8.48 -7.48
N ALA A 377 -2.06 7.41 -7.87
CA ALA A 377 -3.18 7.43 -8.81
C ALA A 377 -4.52 7.10 -8.14
N TRP A 378 -5.60 7.71 -8.70
CA TRP A 378 -6.96 7.52 -8.18
C TRP A 378 -7.51 6.11 -8.39
N GLN A 379 -7.15 5.47 -9.51
CA GLN A 379 -7.62 4.14 -9.87
C GLN A 379 -6.54 3.07 -9.67
N ASP A 380 -5.61 3.33 -8.74
CA ASP A 380 -4.57 2.36 -8.38
C ASP A 380 -5.20 0.99 -8.09
N GLU A 381 -4.83 0.01 -8.91
CA GLU A 381 -5.41 -1.33 -8.89
C GLU A 381 -4.72 -2.24 -7.87
N GLN A 382 -3.69 -1.75 -7.18
CA GLN A 382 -2.95 -2.50 -6.16
C GLN A 382 -3.22 -1.93 -4.76
N THR A 383 -2.70 -0.74 -4.46
CA THR A 383 -2.87 -0.12 -3.13
C THR A 383 -4.20 0.58 -2.95
N GLY A 384 -4.91 0.87 -4.04
CA GLY A 384 -6.12 1.67 -4.02
C GLY A 384 -5.85 3.18 -4.07
N GLY A 385 -6.88 3.94 -4.45
CA GLY A 385 -6.81 5.40 -4.54
C GLY A 385 -7.17 6.13 -3.25
N HIS A 386 -7.17 5.46 -2.09
CA HIS A 386 -7.65 6.01 -0.81
C HIS A 386 -6.62 6.91 -0.10
N PHE A 387 -5.32 6.76 -0.40
CA PHE A 387 -4.19 7.41 0.27
C PHE A 387 -4.27 8.94 0.43
N PRO A 388 -4.96 9.75 -0.41
CA PRO A 388 -5.04 11.20 -0.19
C PRO A 388 -5.74 11.58 1.12
N ASN A 389 -6.51 10.67 1.70
CA ASN A 389 -7.19 10.89 2.97
C ASN A 389 -6.23 11.07 4.16
N MET A 390 -4.95 10.64 4.05
CA MET A 390 -3.95 10.88 5.10
C MET A 390 -3.18 12.19 4.93
N ILE A 391 -3.38 12.96 3.85
CA ILE A 391 -2.65 14.22 3.64
C ILE A 391 -2.76 15.18 4.84
N PRO A 392 -3.95 15.36 5.46
CA PRO A 392 -4.10 16.21 6.63
C PRO A 392 -3.34 15.73 7.87
N ASP A 393 -2.97 14.45 7.91
CA ASP A 393 -2.33 13.84 9.08
C ASP A 393 -0.83 14.12 9.14
N PHE A 394 -0.21 14.63 8.05
CA PHE A 394 1.20 15.04 8.01
C PHE A 394 1.43 16.35 8.77
N THR A 395 1.31 16.33 10.09
CA THR A 395 1.43 17.52 10.94
C THR A 395 2.86 17.83 11.39
N GLY A 396 3.80 16.88 11.25
CA GLY A 396 5.18 17.00 11.68
C GLY A 396 6.11 17.67 10.66
N THR A 397 5.78 17.63 9.38
CA THR A 397 6.57 18.25 8.31
C THR A 397 5.94 19.55 7.80
N ARG A 398 6.79 20.50 7.40
CA ARG A 398 6.36 21.75 6.73
C ARG A 398 6.49 21.66 5.20
N HIS A 399 7.14 20.62 4.70
CA HIS A 399 7.49 20.45 3.29
C HIS A 399 6.84 19.18 2.76
N LEU A 400 5.52 19.23 2.61
CA LEU A 400 4.71 18.16 2.02
C LEU A 400 4.31 18.56 0.60
N TYR A 401 4.71 17.76 -0.38
CA TYR A 401 4.35 17.92 -1.79
C TYR A 401 3.65 16.67 -2.26
N VAL A 402 2.44 16.81 -2.78
CA VAL A 402 1.60 15.69 -3.20
C VAL A 402 1.14 15.88 -4.64
N ASP A 403 1.43 14.92 -5.48
CA ASP A 403 0.96 14.86 -6.85
C ASP A 403 -0.07 13.74 -7.04
N LEU A 404 -1.27 14.09 -7.45
CA LEU A 404 -2.42 13.21 -7.59
C LEU A 404 -2.84 13.12 -9.05
N VAL A 405 -3.05 11.90 -9.57
CA VAL A 405 -3.28 11.69 -11.00
C VAL A 405 -4.35 10.61 -11.23
N ASN A 406 -5.11 10.67 -12.32
CA ASN A 406 -5.85 9.50 -12.77
C ASN A 406 -4.90 8.50 -13.42
N GLY A 407 -5.09 7.22 -13.12
CA GLY A 407 -4.20 6.16 -13.63
C GLY A 407 -4.15 4.95 -12.73
N LEU A 408 -3.19 4.09 -13.03
CA LEU A 408 -2.91 2.84 -12.36
C LEU A 408 -1.71 2.98 -11.42
N HIS A 409 -1.35 1.90 -10.76
CA HIS A 409 -0.27 1.84 -9.77
C HIS A 409 1.03 2.49 -10.25
N THR A 410 1.45 2.17 -11.46
CA THR A 410 2.70 2.67 -12.04
C THR A 410 2.64 4.12 -12.54
N ASP A 411 1.45 4.75 -12.59
CA ASP A 411 1.31 6.13 -13.05
C ASP A 411 1.99 7.15 -12.11
N SER A 412 2.31 6.79 -10.87
CA SER A 412 3.17 7.57 -9.99
C SER A 412 4.61 7.76 -10.54
N LEU A 413 5.02 6.95 -11.51
CA LEU A 413 6.28 7.09 -12.27
C LEU A 413 6.09 7.78 -13.62
N SER A 414 4.91 8.35 -13.90
CA SER A 414 4.66 9.09 -15.14
C SER A 414 5.64 10.25 -15.30
N PRO A 415 5.94 10.68 -16.54
CA PRO A 415 7.00 11.67 -16.80
C PRO A 415 6.89 12.97 -15.99
N ALA A 416 5.66 13.45 -15.77
CA ALA A 416 5.43 14.67 -15.01
C ALA A 416 5.76 14.51 -13.51
N LEU A 417 5.39 13.37 -12.92
CA LEU A 417 5.64 13.05 -11.51
C LEU A 417 7.10 12.71 -11.30
N PHE A 418 7.68 11.90 -12.19
CA PHE A 418 9.09 11.52 -12.15
C PHE A 418 10.02 12.73 -12.24
N ALA A 419 9.74 13.68 -13.12
CA ALA A 419 10.54 14.91 -13.21
C ALA A 419 10.54 15.69 -11.90
N ARG A 420 9.36 15.87 -11.26
CA ARG A 420 9.25 16.61 -9.98
C ARG A 420 9.88 15.86 -8.83
N MET A 421 9.81 14.54 -8.81
CA MET A 421 10.52 13.71 -7.83
C MET A 421 12.04 13.91 -7.93
N VAL A 422 12.58 13.96 -9.15
CA VAL A 422 14.01 14.25 -9.36
C VAL A 422 14.38 15.66 -8.88
N GLU A 423 13.54 16.68 -9.19
CA GLU A 423 13.74 18.04 -8.66
C GLU A 423 13.74 18.06 -7.12
N PHE A 424 12.82 17.34 -6.50
CA PHE A 424 12.72 17.19 -5.05
C PHE A 424 13.99 16.57 -4.45
N TYR A 425 14.46 15.45 -4.98
CA TYR A 425 15.69 14.82 -4.49
C TYR A 425 16.93 15.70 -4.73
N ASP A 426 17.04 16.35 -5.89
CA ASP A 426 18.16 17.26 -6.16
C ASP A 426 18.20 18.41 -5.13
N LEU A 427 17.04 18.93 -4.72
CA LEU A 427 16.95 20.01 -3.72
C LEU A 427 17.26 19.53 -2.31
N TYR A 428 16.66 18.43 -1.84
CA TYR A 428 16.72 18.04 -0.43
C TYR A 428 17.85 17.05 -0.12
N VAL A 429 18.15 16.09 -1.01
CA VAL A 429 19.19 15.08 -0.75
C VAL A 429 20.52 15.45 -1.36
N LYS A 430 20.53 15.89 -2.62
CA LYS A 430 21.74 16.28 -3.34
C LYS A 430 22.21 17.70 -2.98
N ARG A 431 21.26 18.55 -2.57
CA ARG A 431 21.47 19.96 -2.21
C ARG A 431 22.10 20.78 -3.35
N GLN A 432 21.54 20.59 -4.54
CA GLN A 432 21.96 21.26 -5.78
C GLN A 432 20.75 21.85 -6.51
N THR A 433 21.03 22.80 -7.41
CA THR A 433 20.00 23.24 -8.35
C THR A 433 19.57 22.07 -9.21
N PRO A 434 18.26 21.76 -9.31
CA PRO A 434 17.77 20.60 -10.05
C PRO A 434 18.17 20.63 -11.52
N SER A 435 18.49 19.44 -12.05
CA SER A 435 18.72 19.22 -13.48
C SER A 435 18.06 17.94 -13.94
N LEU A 436 17.23 18.05 -14.97
CA LEU A 436 16.56 16.90 -15.57
C LEU A 436 17.40 16.19 -16.65
N ALA A 437 18.68 16.50 -16.78
CA ALA A 437 19.54 15.87 -17.80
C ALA A 437 19.62 14.33 -17.62
N GLY A 438 19.89 13.85 -16.39
CA GLY A 438 19.86 12.43 -16.06
C GLY A 438 18.46 11.84 -16.19
N ALA A 439 17.45 12.57 -15.72
CA ALA A 439 16.05 12.14 -15.81
C ALA A 439 15.58 11.91 -17.25
N ARG A 440 16.05 12.70 -18.23
CA ARG A 440 15.75 12.48 -19.66
C ARG A 440 16.30 11.16 -20.17
N VAL A 441 17.50 10.77 -19.73
CA VAL A 441 18.10 9.47 -20.08
C VAL A 441 17.30 8.34 -19.47
N VAL A 442 16.95 8.44 -18.20
CA VAL A 442 16.16 7.44 -17.46
C VAL A 442 14.76 7.32 -18.07
N ALA A 443 14.07 8.44 -18.31
CA ALA A 443 12.71 8.43 -18.85
C ALA A 443 12.64 7.80 -20.26
N ALA A 444 13.68 7.95 -21.07
CA ALA A 444 13.76 7.32 -22.40
C ALA A 444 13.72 5.78 -22.35
N ILE A 445 14.08 5.20 -21.21
CA ILE A 445 14.07 3.75 -20.97
C ILE A 445 12.83 3.34 -20.14
N LEU A 446 12.59 4.07 -19.06
CA LEU A 446 11.53 3.76 -18.08
C LEU A 446 10.12 3.86 -18.70
N VAL A 447 9.85 4.95 -19.42
CA VAL A 447 8.51 5.21 -19.96
C VAL A 447 8.08 4.17 -21.01
N PRO A 448 8.88 3.81 -22.01
CA PRO A 448 8.55 2.72 -22.91
C PRO A 448 8.44 1.36 -22.21
N GLY A 449 9.27 1.11 -21.21
CA GLY A 449 9.27 -0.14 -20.43
C GLY A 449 8.01 -0.34 -19.60
N ILE A 450 7.53 0.71 -18.95
CA ILE A 450 6.34 0.64 -18.05
C ILE A 450 5.04 0.88 -18.83
N PHE A 451 5.01 1.90 -19.71
CA PHE A 451 3.77 2.37 -20.31
C PHE A 451 3.56 1.90 -21.74
N HIS A 452 4.47 1.10 -22.28
CA HIS A 452 4.43 0.60 -23.65
C HIS A 452 4.19 1.67 -24.74
N THR A 453 4.57 2.91 -24.43
CA THR A 453 4.45 4.05 -25.34
C THR A 453 5.82 4.70 -25.55
N PRO A 454 6.06 5.39 -26.68
CA PRO A 454 7.25 6.21 -26.81
C PRO A 454 7.35 7.21 -25.65
N SER A 455 8.56 7.43 -25.13
CA SER A 455 8.77 8.39 -24.05
C SER A 455 8.34 9.79 -24.48
N PRO A 456 7.33 10.40 -23.87
CA PRO A 456 7.07 11.82 -24.08
C PRO A 456 8.24 12.61 -23.50
N ALA A 457 8.51 13.77 -24.06
CA ALA A 457 9.56 14.65 -23.56
C ALA A 457 9.25 15.08 -22.11
N LEU A 458 10.24 15.01 -21.23
CA LEU A 458 10.15 15.62 -19.92
C LEU A 458 10.00 17.15 -20.06
N PRO A 459 9.40 17.83 -19.06
CA PRO A 459 9.31 19.28 -19.06
C PRO A 459 10.70 19.93 -19.15
N PRO A 460 10.81 21.20 -19.58
CA PRO A 460 12.04 21.97 -19.51
C PRO A 460 12.61 22.07 -18.10
N ASP A 461 13.92 22.27 -17.99
CA ASP A 461 14.58 22.52 -16.69
C ASP A 461 14.19 23.91 -16.18
N ARG A 462 13.14 24.00 -15.37
CA ARG A 462 12.57 25.26 -14.88
C ARG A 462 13.46 25.99 -13.89
N PHE A 463 14.43 25.32 -13.31
CA PHE A 463 15.44 25.89 -12.40
C PHE A 463 16.76 26.24 -13.09
N ALA A 464 16.85 26.07 -14.41
CA ALA A 464 18.09 26.35 -15.15
C ALA A 464 18.56 27.79 -14.93
N GLY A 465 19.83 27.96 -14.55
CA GLY A 465 20.45 29.25 -14.28
C GLY A 465 20.15 29.85 -12.90
N MET A 466 19.33 29.22 -12.08
CA MET A 466 19.10 29.65 -10.69
C MET A 466 20.24 29.21 -9.76
N SER A 467 20.46 29.95 -8.70
CA SER A 467 21.25 29.45 -7.57
C SER A 467 20.46 28.38 -6.82
N TYR A 468 21.14 27.48 -6.09
CA TYR A 468 20.49 26.48 -5.25
C TYR A 468 19.45 27.11 -4.29
N ALA A 469 19.85 28.16 -3.59
CA ALA A 469 18.97 28.84 -2.63
C ALA A 469 17.70 29.41 -3.30
N THR A 470 17.85 29.97 -4.51
CA THR A 470 16.71 30.50 -5.30
C THR A 470 15.81 29.35 -5.77
N ALA A 471 16.40 28.25 -6.27
CA ALA A 471 15.64 27.08 -6.71
C ALA A 471 14.86 26.45 -5.57
N LEU A 472 15.50 26.26 -4.40
CA LEU A 472 14.85 25.73 -3.20
C LEU A 472 13.68 26.63 -2.75
N ALA A 473 13.91 27.93 -2.60
CA ALA A 473 12.85 28.87 -2.20
C ALA A 473 11.68 28.90 -3.22
N THR A 474 12.00 28.73 -4.51
CA THR A 474 10.96 28.67 -5.58
C THR A 474 10.12 27.40 -5.45
N PHE A 475 10.76 26.25 -5.19
CA PHE A 475 10.08 24.99 -4.98
C PHE A 475 9.22 24.99 -3.70
N GLU A 476 9.78 25.53 -2.61
CA GLU A 476 9.09 25.64 -1.30
C GLU A 476 7.91 26.62 -1.30
N ALA A 477 7.86 27.54 -2.26
CA ALA A 477 6.73 28.45 -2.46
C ALA A 477 5.57 27.82 -3.26
N GLU A 478 5.73 26.61 -3.78
CA GLU A 478 4.66 25.96 -4.54
C GLU A 478 3.55 25.44 -3.60
N PRO A 479 2.29 25.42 -4.09
CA PRO A 479 1.20 24.77 -3.38
C PRO A 479 1.51 23.29 -3.08
N SER A 480 1.06 22.83 -1.91
CA SER A 480 1.36 21.47 -1.43
C SER A 480 0.76 20.37 -2.27
N VAL A 481 -0.41 20.58 -2.86
CA VAL A 481 -1.15 19.54 -3.59
C VAL A 481 -1.31 19.94 -5.05
N ARG A 482 -0.88 19.08 -5.96
CA ARG A 482 -1.14 19.22 -7.40
C ARG A 482 -2.05 18.09 -7.85
N VAL A 483 -3.07 18.43 -8.60
CA VAL A 483 -3.98 17.50 -9.25
C VAL A 483 -3.74 17.55 -10.75
N LEU A 484 -3.29 16.43 -11.31
CA LEU A 484 -2.96 16.26 -12.72
C LEU A 484 -4.17 15.66 -13.43
N PHE A 485 -4.91 16.48 -14.14
CA PHE A 485 -6.16 16.08 -14.78
C PHE A 485 -5.94 15.45 -16.15
N GLU A 486 -6.78 14.46 -16.43
CA GLU A 486 -6.90 13.79 -17.73
C GLU A 486 -5.56 13.23 -18.23
N ASN A 487 -4.84 12.55 -17.33
CA ASN A 487 -3.64 11.81 -17.68
C ASN A 487 -3.95 10.77 -18.76
N GLY A 488 -3.17 10.79 -19.84
CA GLY A 488 -3.38 10.01 -21.04
C GLY A 488 -4.03 10.77 -22.20
N ALA A 489 -4.59 11.95 -21.96
CA ALA A 489 -5.33 12.73 -22.95
C ALA A 489 -4.68 14.08 -23.28
N SER A 490 -3.38 14.19 -23.15
CA SER A 490 -2.63 15.45 -23.37
C SER A 490 -2.69 16.01 -24.80
N GLY A 491 -3.27 15.27 -25.75
CA GLY A 491 -3.33 15.66 -27.17
C GLY A 491 -1.99 15.50 -27.92
N LEU A 492 -0.96 14.99 -27.26
CA LEU A 492 0.30 14.61 -27.92
C LEU A 492 0.07 13.39 -28.82
N THR A 493 0.99 13.17 -29.73
CA THR A 493 0.94 12.19 -30.83
C THR A 493 0.77 10.73 -30.39
N VAL A 494 0.80 10.45 -29.08
CA VAL A 494 0.69 9.13 -28.50
C VAL A 494 -0.62 9.01 -27.72
N PRO A 495 -1.63 8.28 -28.23
CA PRO A 495 -2.82 7.95 -27.46
C PRO A 495 -2.45 7.24 -26.17
N SER A 496 -3.08 7.64 -25.05
CA SER A 496 -2.83 7.09 -23.70
C SER A 496 -1.41 7.28 -23.15
N GLY A 497 -0.59 8.16 -23.77
CA GLY A 497 0.70 8.55 -23.18
C GLY A 497 0.50 9.16 -21.80
N PRO A 498 1.28 8.78 -20.77
CA PRO A 498 1.06 9.17 -19.38
C PRO A 498 1.41 10.63 -19.11
N LEU A 499 0.66 11.54 -19.72
CA LEU A 499 0.77 13.00 -19.54
C LEU A 499 -0.61 13.62 -19.31
N PRO A 500 -0.73 14.53 -18.34
CA PRO A 500 -1.95 15.26 -18.06
C PRO A 500 -2.25 16.32 -19.13
N ARG A 501 -3.52 16.69 -19.30
CA ARG A 501 -3.90 17.82 -20.15
C ARG A 501 -3.69 19.18 -19.46
N TRP A 502 -3.92 19.22 -18.13
CA TRP A 502 -3.64 20.41 -17.31
C TRP A 502 -3.41 19.99 -15.85
N ILE A 503 -2.94 20.93 -15.07
CA ILE A 503 -2.63 20.74 -13.64
C ILE A 503 -3.30 21.86 -12.87
N GLU A 504 -4.00 21.52 -11.79
CA GLU A 504 -4.46 22.45 -10.78
C GLU A 504 -3.65 22.26 -9.50
N ALA A 505 -3.41 23.35 -8.80
CA ALA A 505 -2.64 23.34 -7.57
C ALA A 505 -3.44 23.94 -6.41
N PHE A 506 -3.34 23.31 -5.24
CA PHE A 506 -4.07 23.68 -4.03
C PHE A 506 -3.12 23.71 -2.84
N ASP A 507 -3.33 24.65 -1.92
CA ASP A 507 -2.46 24.80 -0.74
C ASP A 507 -2.67 23.67 0.28
N THR A 508 -3.86 23.09 0.33
CA THR A 508 -4.24 22.07 1.31
C THR A 508 -5.19 21.02 0.76
N TRP A 509 -5.31 19.91 1.47
CA TRP A 509 -6.28 18.85 1.26
C TRP A 509 -6.99 18.51 2.58
N PRO A 510 -8.33 18.27 2.61
CA PRO A 510 -9.26 18.45 1.47
C PRO A 510 -9.25 19.90 0.93
N VAL A 511 -9.61 20.07 -0.34
CA VAL A 511 -9.56 21.38 -1.00
C VAL A 511 -10.61 22.33 -0.39
N PRO A 512 -10.25 23.45 0.24
CA PRO A 512 -11.21 24.27 0.99
C PRO A 512 -12.29 24.93 0.13
N SER A 513 -12.02 25.15 -1.15
CA SER A 513 -12.99 25.71 -2.10
C SER A 513 -14.03 24.71 -2.60
N ALA A 514 -13.85 23.41 -2.30
CA ALA A 514 -14.80 22.37 -2.66
C ALA A 514 -16.10 22.55 -1.86
N LYS A 515 -17.22 22.44 -2.55
CA LYS A 515 -18.57 22.54 -1.95
C LYS A 515 -19.26 21.20 -2.01
N SER A 516 -19.75 20.75 -0.88
CA SER A 516 -20.64 19.59 -0.80
C SER A 516 -21.88 19.86 -1.65
N THR A 517 -22.05 19.08 -2.70
CA THR A 517 -23.17 19.21 -3.67
C THR A 517 -23.89 17.88 -3.78
N SER A 518 -25.20 17.90 -3.55
CA SER A 518 -26.04 16.71 -3.55
C SER A 518 -26.89 16.64 -4.80
N TRP A 519 -27.02 15.41 -5.34
CA TRP A 519 -28.04 15.05 -6.33
C TRP A 519 -28.84 13.88 -5.77
N PHE A 520 -30.14 14.12 -5.61
CA PHE A 520 -31.06 13.15 -5.02
C PHE A 520 -31.58 12.18 -6.07
N PHE A 521 -31.79 10.95 -5.67
CA PHE A 521 -32.45 9.93 -6.47
C PHE A 521 -33.93 10.27 -6.58
N ASN A 522 -34.48 10.16 -7.78
CA ASN A 522 -35.86 10.43 -8.09
C ASN A 522 -36.41 9.34 -9.05
N ASP A 523 -37.73 9.36 -9.28
CA ASP A 523 -38.40 8.44 -10.19
C ASP A 523 -37.73 8.38 -11.56
N ASN A 524 -37.86 7.24 -12.21
CA ASN A 524 -37.32 6.98 -13.56
C ASN A 524 -35.78 7.15 -13.67
N GLY A 525 -35.02 6.80 -12.62
CA GLY A 525 -33.58 6.83 -12.63
C GLY A 525 -32.95 8.24 -12.73
N VAL A 526 -33.67 9.28 -12.31
CA VAL A 526 -33.21 10.68 -12.40
C VAL A 526 -32.44 11.06 -11.15
N LEU A 527 -31.26 11.70 -11.34
CA LEU A 527 -30.56 12.46 -10.32
C LEU A 527 -30.93 13.95 -10.44
N SER A 528 -31.38 14.56 -9.35
CA SER A 528 -31.79 15.96 -9.32
C SER A 528 -31.28 16.69 -8.08
N SER A 529 -31.05 18.00 -8.20
CA SER A 529 -30.79 18.85 -7.04
C SER A 529 -31.99 19.00 -6.10
N ASN A 530 -33.20 18.64 -6.57
CA ASN A 530 -34.41 18.67 -5.77
C ASN A 530 -34.62 17.32 -5.06
N LYS A 531 -34.98 17.38 -3.77
CA LYS A 531 -35.38 16.18 -3.03
C LYS A 531 -36.64 15.57 -3.62
N PRO A 532 -36.79 14.25 -3.57
CA PRO A 532 -38.02 13.58 -4.00
C PRO A 532 -39.19 14.03 -3.11
N VAL A 533 -40.36 14.12 -3.72
CA VAL A 533 -41.63 14.57 -3.03
C VAL A 533 -42.62 13.43 -2.88
N ALA A 534 -42.63 12.45 -3.78
CA ALA A 534 -43.47 11.28 -3.76
C ALA A 534 -42.73 10.08 -3.15
N GLY A 535 -43.50 9.11 -2.64
CA GLY A 535 -42.91 7.88 -2.10
C GLY A 535 -42.65 6.87 -3.20
N ALA A 536 -41.41 6.56 -3.48
CA ALA A 536 -40.99 5.51 -4.42
C ALA A 536 -39.75 4.77 -3.94
N SER A 537 -39.52 3.62 -4.53
CA SER A 537 -38.32 2.82 -4.32
C SER A 537 -38.08 1.91 -5.51
N ASP A 538 -36.83 1.67 -5.84
CA ASP A 538 -36.41 0.74 -6.88
C ASP A 538 -35.68 -0.45 -6.25
N SER A 539 -35.70 -1.60 -6.91
CA SER A 539 -35.09 -2.82 -6.41
C SER A 539 -34.25 -3.50 -7.48
N TYR A 540 -33.19 -4.17 -7.04
CA TYR A 540 -32.36 -5.03 -7.88
C TYR A 540 -32.06 -6.35 -7.15
N ILE A 541 -31.61 -7.35 -7.91
CA ILE A 541 -31.09 -8.61 -7.38
C ILE A 541 -29.58 -8.47 -7.25
N ALA A 542 -29.08 -8.63 -6.03
CA ALA A 542 -27.65 -8.56 -5.75
C ALA A 542 -26.94 -9.83 -6.26
N ASP A 543 -26.44 -9.75 -7.49
CA ASP A 543 -25.73 -10.84 -8.18
C ASP A 543 -24.31 -10.42 -8.55
N PRO A 544 -23.29 -10.79 -7.74
CA PRO A 544 -21.90 -10.42 -8.01
C PRO A 544 -21.36 -11.04 -9.31
N SER A 545 -21.99 -12.09 -9.84
CA SER A 545 -21.59 -12.72 -11.10
C SER A 545 -22.08 -11.99 -12.36
N ALA A 546 -23.02 -11.07 -12.19
CA ALA A 546 -23.62 -10.31 -13.29
C ALA A 546 -22.74 -9.15 -13.79
N LEU A 547 -21.67 -8.83 -13.09
CA LEU A 547 -20.80 -7.70 -13.36
C LEU A 547 -19.74 -7.99 -14.42
N PRO A 548 -19.28 -6.95 -15.13
CA PRO A 548 -18.14 -7.06 -16.02
C PRO A 548 -16.86 -7.36 -15.25
N ARG A 549 -15.89 -7.92 -15.95
CA ARG A 549 -14.55 -8.18 -15.39
C ARG A 549 -13.54 -7.22 -15.94
N ALA A 550 -12.59 -6.84 -15.10
CA ALA A 550 -11.37 -6.15 -15.49
C ALA A 550 -10.17 -6.96 -15.03
N PHE A 551 -9.21 -7.20 -15.91
CA PHE A 551 -8.05 -8.04 -15.62
C PHE A 551 -6.80 -7.57 -16.37
N TYR A 552 -5.65 -7.99 -15.90
CA TYR A 552 -4.42 -7.84 -16.66
C TYR A 552 -4.35 -8.85 -17.81
N PRO A 553 -3.73 -8.48 -18.95
CA PRO A 553 -3.42 -9.45 -19.99
C PRO A 553 -2.47 -10.52 -19.42
N GLY A 554 -2.90 -11.78 -19.46
CA GLY A 554 -2.13 -12.88 -18.90
C GLY A 554 -2.62 -13.38 -17.54
N LYS A 555 -1.75 -14.02 -16.75
CA LYS A 555 -2.08 -14.44 -15.40
C LYS A 555 -2.13 -13.25 -14.46
N ARG A 556 -3.06 -13.23 -13.50
CA ARG A 556 -3.36 -12.10 -12.60
C ARG A 556 -2.14 -11.47 -11.91
N SER A 557 -1.13 -12.26 -11.55
CA SER A 557 0.06 -11.78 -10.83
C SER A 557 1.28 -11.52 -11.72
N SER A 558 1.24 -11.86 -13.01
CA SER A 558 2.47 -11.95 -13.81
C SER A 558 2.87 -10.69 -14.56
N ASN A 559 2.11 -9.58 -14.48
CA ASN A 559 2.41 -8.42 -15.31
C ASN A 559 2.01 -7.07 -14.70
N ILE A 560 2.13 -6.92 -13.39
CA ILE A 560 1.80 -5.68 -12.67
C ILE A 560 2.67 -4.47 -13.08
N TRP A 561 3.81 -4.70 -13.72
CA TRP A 561 4.76 -3.63 -14.12
C TRP A 561 4.67 -3.24 -15.60
N GLY A 562 4.07 -4.05 -16.42
CA GLY A 562 4.30 -3.93 -17.86
C GLY A 562 3.07 -3.80 -18.72
N ALA A 563 1.88 -3.81 -18.19
CA ALA A 563 0.73 -3.83 -19.06
C ALA A 563 -0.32 -2.80 -18.69
N ASP A 564 -0.86 -2.21 -19.71
CA ASP A 564 -2.16 -1.59 -19.61
C ASP A 564 -3.19 -2.68 -19.29
N VAL A 565 -4.05 -2.40 -18.30
CA VAL A 565 -5.12 -3.30 -17.91
C VAL A 565 -6.10 -3.48 -19.08
N VAL A 566 -6.49 -4.70 -19.31
CA VAL A 566 -7.60 -5.00 -20.24
C VAL A 566 -8.90 -4.91 -19.48
N TYR A 567 -9.77 -4.02 -19.94
CA TYR A 567 -11.09 -3.85 -19.39
C TYR A 567 -12.14 -4.58 -20.26
N ASP A 568 -12.86 -5.52 -19.66
CA ASP A 568 -14.09 -6.09 -20.20
C ASP A 568 -15.28 -5.44 -19.49
N TRP A 569 -15.36 -4.11 -19.58
CA TRP A 569 -16.34 -3.32 -18.87
C TRP A 569 -17.65 -3.25 -19.64
N ARG A 570 -18.57 -4.16 -19.33
CA ARG A 570 -19.90 -4.28 -19.92
C ARG A 570 -20.97 -3.72 -18.98
N LEU A 571 -22.18 -3.57 -19.48
CA LEU A 571 -23.35 -3.31 -18.64
C LEU A 571 -23.66 -4.55 -17.80
N ALA A 572 -24.11 -4.33 -16.57
CA ALA A 572 -24.65 -5.40 -15.74
C ALA A 572 -25.86 -6.04 -16.39
N ALA A 573 -26.16 -7.28 -16.05
CA ALA A 573 -27.36 -7.95 -16.53
C ALA A 573 -28.62 -7.18 -16.08
N PRO A 574 -29.68 -7.11 -16.91
CA PRO A 574 -30.91 -6.41 -16.53
C PRO A 574 -31.47 -6.91 -15.19
N GLY A 575 -31.82 -5.96 -14.30
CA GLY A 575 -32.36 -6.25 -12.97
C GLY A 575 -31.34 -6.60 -11.89
N THR A 576 -30.03 -6.57 -12.21
CA THR A 576 -28.94 -6.82 -11.23
C THR A 576 -28.23 -5.53 -10.77
N SER A 577 -28.69 -4.38 -11.22
CA SER A 577 -28.20 -3.07 -10.80
C SER A 577 -29.29 -2.03 -10.90
N LEU A 578 -29.13 -0.92 -10.16
CA LEU A 578 -29.91 0.31 -10.34
C LEU A 578 -28.98 1.42 -10.85
N ALA A 579 -29.50 2.26 -11.71
CA ALA A 579 -28.75 3.38 -12.24
C ALA A 579 -29.58 4.67 -12.23
N TYR A 580 -28.90 5.77 -11.85
CA TYR A 580 -29.50 7.10 -11.84
C TYR A 580 -28.57 8.08 -12.53
N ALA A 581 -29.12 9.00 -13.32
CA ALA A 581 -28.32 10.00 -14.05
C ALA A 581 -28.94 11.41 -13.95
N THR A 582 -28.07 12.42 -13.95
CA THR A 582 -28.52 13.82 -14.02
C THR A 582 -29.10 14.11 -15.40
N GLU A 583 -29.90 15.19 -15.51
CA GLU A 583 -30.08 15.87 -16.78
C GLU A 583 -28.72 16.35 -17.33
N PRO A 584 -28.61 16.66 -18.62
CA PRO A 584 -27.36 17.23 -19.14
C PRO A 584 -26.93 18.44 -18.35
N LEU A 585 -25.68 18.43 -17.85
CA LEU A 585 -25.12 19.50 -17.05
C LEU A 585 -25.13 20.82 -17.82
N ALA A 586 -25.60 21.87 -17.16
CA ALA A 586 -25.67 23.21 -17.74
C ALA A 586 -24.30 23.91 -17.88
N ALA A 587 -23.32 23.46 -17.10
CA ALA A 587 -21.95 23.97 -17.07
C ALA A 587 -20.97 22.85 -16.76
N ASP A 588 -19.67 23.10 -16.99
CA ASP A 588 -18.61 22.21 -16.54
C ASP A 588 -18.65 22.09 -15.01
N THR A 589 -18.53 20.86 -14.52
CA THR A 589 -18.57 20.53 -13.10
C THR A 589 -17.31 19.76 -12.74
N VAL A 590 -16.44 20.37 -11.93
CA VAL A 590 -15.18 19.74 -11.51
C VAL A 590 -15.32 19.22 -10.09
N VAL A 591 -15.03 17.95 -9.89
CA VAL A 591 -15.03 17.27 -8.59
C VAL A 591 -13.59 16.98 -8.20
N VAL A 592 -13.21 17.25 -6.95
CA VAL A 592 -11.90 16.90 -6.39
C VAL A 592 -12.08 16.51 -4.94
N GLY A 593 -11.86 15.26 -4.62
CA GLY A 593 -11.96 14.72 -3.26
C GLY A 593 -12.71 13.41 -3.16
N THR A 594 -13.05 13.03 -1.93
CA THR A 594 -13.87 11.86 -1.60
C THR A 594 -15.34 12.15 -1.83
N GLY A 595 -16.10 11.20 -2.38
CA GLY A 595 -17.56 11.30 -2.51
C GLY A 595 -18.30 10.41 -1.52
N SER A 596 -19.61 10.65 -1.37
CA SER A 596 -20.52 9.79 -0.62
C SER A 596 -21.74 9.43 -1.45
N VAL A 597 -22.19 8.19 -1.32
CA VAL A 597 -23.51 7.76 -1.80
C VAL A 597 -24.33 7.39 -0.58
N ASP A 598 -25.27 8.28 -0.26
CA ASP A 598 -26.13 8.19 0.92
C ASP A 598 -27.43 7.51 0.53
N LEU A 599 -27.65 6.29 0.98
CA LEU A 599 -28.76 5.43 0.58
C LEU A 599 -29.66 5.10 1.77
N TRP A 600 -30.94 4.97 1.50
CA TRP A 600 -31.91 4.32 2.38
C TRP A 600 -32.26 2.97 1.77
N ILE A 601 -31.83 1.89 2.43
CA ILE A 601 -31.94 0.53 1.87
C ILE A 601 -32.78 -0.39 2.72
N LYS A 602 -33.39 -1.38 2.05
CA LYS A 602 -33.87 -2.64 2.64
C LYS A 602 -33.29 -3.80 1.86
N SER A 603 -33.05 -4.91 2.54
CA SER A 603 -32.66 -6.17 1.92
C SER A 603 -33.62 -7.29 2.33
N SER A 604 -33.78 -8.28 1.46
CA SER A 604 -34.51 -9.52 1.81
C SER A 604 -33.70 -10.43 2.74
N THR A 605 -32.43 -10.10 2.99
CA THR A 605 -31.55 -10.76 3.95
C THR A 605 -31.15 -9.79 5.07
N ALA A 606 -30.60 -10.32 6.16
CA ALA A 606 -30.17 -9.52 7.30
C ALA A 606 -28.90 -8.67 7.03
N ASP A 607 -28.21 -8.91 5.93
CA ASP A 607 -27.05 -8.14 5.47
C ASP A 607 -26.91 -8.24 3.96
N THR A 608 -26.17 -7.31 3.34
CA THR A 608 -25.87 -7.28 1.90
C THR A 608 -24.61 -6.45 1.66
N ASP A 609 -23.91 -6.73 0.58
CA ASP A 609 -22.78 -5.94 0.13
C ASP A 609 -23.20 -4.99 -1.00
N LEU A 610 -22.76 -3.76 -0.93
CA LEU A 610 -23.06 -2.70 -1.87
C LEU A 610 -21.81 -2.27 -2.61
N GLU A 611 -21.95 -2.03 -3.91
CA GLU A 611 -21.00 -1.32 -4.73
C GLU A 611 -21.66 -0.10 -5.37
N ALA A 612 -20.96 1.03 -5.38
CA ALA A 612 -21.43 2.26 -5.97
C ALA A 612 -20.38 2.80 -6.95
N THR A 613 -20.72 2.88 -8.24
CA THR A 613 -19.80 3.32 -9.30
C THR A 613 -20.28 4.60 -9.95
N ILE A 614 -19.41 5.64 -9.91
CA ILE A 614 -19.64 6.92 -10.60
C ILE A 614 -19.09 6.86 -12.02
N THR A 615 -19.88 7.34 -12.98
CA THR A 615 -19.50 7.45 -14.38
C THR A 615 -19.94 8.79 -14.99
N GLU A 616 -19.28 9.19 -16.09
CA GLU A 616 -19.75 10.27 -16.97
C GLU A 616 -20.44 9.67 -18.19
N VAL A 617 -21.65 10.13 -18.51
CA VAL A 617 -22.28 9.84 -19.80
C VAL A 617 -22.23 11.10 -20.66
N ARG A 618 -21.54 11.01 -21.79
CA ARG A 618 -21.32 12.11 -22.73
C ARG A 618 -22.45 12.27 -23.71
N PRO A 619 -22.57 13.44 -24.38
CA PRO A 619 -23.62 13.68 -25.38
C PRO A 619 -23.63 12.70 -26.55
N ASP A 620 -22.50 12.09 -26.86
CA ASP A 620 -22.35 11.09 -27.93
C ASP A 620 -22.72 9.65 -27.50
N GLY A 621 -23.17 9.46 -26.25
CA GLY A 621 -23.46 8.16 -25.68
C GLY A 621 -22.24 7.39 -25.18
N THR A 622 -21.06 8.00 -25.14
CA THR A 622 -19.89 7.39 -24.49
C THR A 622 -20.04 7.46 -22.97
N GLU A 623 -19.92 6.33 -22.28
CA GLU A 623 -19.80 6.27 -20.82
C GLU A 623 -18.36 6.06 -20.40
N MET A 624 -17.90 6.88 -19.44
CA MET A 624 -16.54 6.83 -18.88
C MET A 624 -16.60 6.39 -17.41
N TYR A 625 -15.83 5.38 -17.03
CA TYR A 625 -15.61 5.04 -15.63
C TYR A 625 -14.83 6.15 -14.90
N ILE A 626 -15.21 6.43 -13.67
CA ILE A 626 -14.53 7.44 -12.86
C ILE A 626 -14.00 6.82 -11.57
N GLN A 627 -14.88 6.39 -10.67
CA GLN A 627 -14.46 5.84 -9.38
C GLN A 627 -15.55 4.97 -8.75
N THR A 628 -15.17 4.14 -7.80
CA THR A 628 -16.04 3.18 -7.11
C THR A 628 -15.85 3.28 -5.60
N GLY A 629 -16.86 2.82 -4.87
CA GLY A 629 -16.83 2.60 -3.43
C GLY A 629 -17.68 1.39 -3.04
N TRP A 630 -17.41 0.84 -1.86
CA TRP A 630 -18.03 -0.40 -1.36
C TRP A 630 -18.50 -0.24 0.08
N LEU A 631 -19.49 -1.05 0.47
CA LEU A 631 -19.89 -1.15 1.87
C LEU A 631 -20.65 -2.45 2.12
N ARG A 632 -20.22 -3.22 3.12
CA ARG A 632 -21.06 -4.22 3.77
C ARG A 632 -22.05 -3.51 4.68
N ALA A 633 -23.34 -3.72 4.47
CA ALA A 633 -24.38 -2.92 5.12
C ALA A 633 -24.39 -3.05 6.65
N SER A 634 -23.95 -4.18 7.19
CA SER A 634 -23.76 -4.35 8.65
C SER A 634 -22.65 -3.47 9.23
N HIS A 635 -21.70 -3.00 8.42
CA HIS A 635 -20.58 -2.13 8.78
C HIS A 635 -20.91 -0.62 8.67
N ARG A 636 -22.18 -0.25 8.51
CA ARG A 636 -22.65 1.13 8.25
C ARG A 636 -22.40 2.15 9.34
N ALA A 637 -22.04 1.72 10.55
CA ALA A 637 -21.83 2.62 11.68
C ALA A 637 -20.67 3.58 11.41
N LEU A 638 -20.92 4.89 11.59
CA LEU A 638 -19.97 5.95 11.29
C LEU A 638 -19.18 6.39 12.53
N ASP A 639 -17.91 6.67 12.34
CA ASP A 639 -17.12 7.53 13.21
C ASP A 639 -17.52 8.99 12.91
N LEU A 640 -18.41 9.53 13.74
CA LEU A 640 -18.96 10.88 13.53
C LEU A 640 -17.93 11.98 13.72
N ALA A 641 -16.83 11.71 14.42
CA ALA A 641 -15.75 12.69 14.61
C ALA A 641 -14.89 12.85 13.35
N LYS A 642 -14.79 11.81 12.54
CA LYS A 642 -13.99 11.79 11.31
C LYS A 642 -14.84 11.96 10.04
N SER A 643 -16.14 11.71 10.13
CA SER A 643 -17.05 11.79 8.97
C SER A 643 -17.42 13.23 8.63
N THR A 644 -17.58 13.50 7.34
CA THR A 644 -18.08 14.76 6.78
C THR A 644 -19.26 14.52 5.84
N ASP A 645 -19.83 15.57 5.26
CA ASP A 645 -20.91 15.41 4.28
C ASP A 645 -20.46 14.60 3.05
N VAL A 646 -19.22 14.77 2.61
CA VAL A 646 -18.69 14.11 1.41
C VAL A 646 -17.85 12.87 1.72
N ARG A 647 -17.42 12.68 2.97
CA ARG A 647 -16.60 11.54 3.37
C ARG A 647 -17.22 10.83 4.57
N PRO A 648 -17.95 9.73 4.39
CA PRO A 648 -18.31 8.85 5.49
C PRO A 648 -17.08 8.04 5.91
N VAL A 649 -16.85 7.94 7.21
CA VAL A 649 -15.82 7.10 7.79
C VAL A 649 -16.51 6.06 8.68
N GLN A 650 -16.55 4.82 8.23
CA GLN A 650 -17.11 3.73 9.02
C GLN A 650 -16.16 3.31 10.14
N THR A 651 -16.71 2.92 11.26
CA THR A 651 -15.95 2.37 12.40
C THR A 651 -15.36 1.01 12.05
N HIS A 652 -16.09 0.21 11.29
CA HIS A 652 -15.83 -1.21 11.02
C HIS A 652 -15.59 -2.08 12.26
N ALA A 653 -15.89 -1.56 13.46
CA ALA A 653 -15.68 -2.29 14.72
C ALA A 653 -16.77 -3.37 14.91
N ALA A 654 -16.38 -4.54 15.43
CA ALA A 654 -17.32 -5.62 15.72
C ALA A 654 -18.45 -5.20 16.68
N SER A 655 -18.15 -4.31 17.63
CA SER A 655 -19.12 -3.80 18.59
C SER A 655 -20.21 -2.90 18.00
N THR A 656 -20.00 -2.37 16.80
CA THR A 656 -20.95 -1.47 16.11
C THR A 656 -21.59 -2.12 14.89
N ALA A 657 -21.15 -3.31 14.50
CA ALA A 657 -21.76 -4.06 13.41
C ALA A 657 -23.18 -4.48 13.78
N ALA A 658 -24.12 -4.26 12.88
CA ALA A 658 -25.52 -4.54 13.13
C ALA A 658 -26.24 -5.01 11.86
N PRO A 659 -27.09 -6.05 11.93
CA PRO A 659 -27.88 -6.51 10.80
C PRO A 659 -28.85 -5.42 10.34
N LEU A 660 -29.32 -5.55 9.09
CA LEU A 660 -30.40 -4.73 8.56
C LEU A 660 -31.74 -5.15 9.17
N PRO A 661 -32.59 -4.20 9.59
CA PRO A 661 -33.96 -4.49 9.95
C PRO A 661 -34.75 -5.05 8.75
N ALA A 662 -35.59 -6.07 8.98
CA ALA A 662 -36.28 -6.78 7.91
C ALA A 662 -37.34 -5.92 7.18
N THR A 663 -37.92 -4.92 7.84
CA THR A 663 -39.12 -4.19 7.34
C THR A 663 -38.88 -2.68 7.16
N GLU A 664 -37.80 -2.13 7.69
CA GLU A 664 -37.56 -0.69 7.70
C GLU A 664 -36.43 -0.30 6.77
N PHE A 665 -36.54 0.87 6.12
CA PHE A 665 -35.43 1.44 5.41
C PHE A 665 -34.35 1.90 6.39
N THR A 666 -33.12 1.51 6.12
CA THR A 666 -31.95 1.80 6.96
C THR A 666 -30.99 2.72 6.20
N PRO A 667 -30.53 3.82 6.83
CA PRO A 667 -29.55 4.68 6.18
C PRO A 667 -28.18 4.01 6.15
N VAL A 668 -27.53 4.06 5.00
CA VAL A 668 -26.15 3.64 4.79
C VAL A 668 -25.45 4.70 3.95
N ARG A 669 -24.16 4.90 4.17
CA ARG A 669 -23.33 5.82 3.39
C ARG A 669 -22.14 5.07 2.82
N VAL A 670 -22.06 4.96 1.50
CA VAL A 670 -20.94 4.33 0.79
C VAL A 670 -19.90 5.40 0.49
N GLU A 671 -18.68 5.24 0.98
CA GLU A 671 -17.56 6.10 0.60
C GLU A 671 -17.15 5.81 -0.83
N ILE A 672 -17.14 6.82 -1.69
CA ILE A 672 -16.49 6.76 -2.99
C ILE A 672 -15.05 7.22 -2.79
N PHE A 673 -14.08 6.40 -3.15
CA PHE A 673 -12.67 6.72 -2.99
C PHE A 673 -12.33 8.07 -3.61
N PRO A 674 -11.33 8.81 -3.09
CA PRO A 674 -10.92 10.08 -3.64
C PRO A 674 -10.69 10.02 -5.15
N PHE A 675 -11.08 11.08 -5.84
CA PHE A 675 -10.85 11.23 -7.28
C PHE A 675 -10.86 12.71 -7.68
N ALA A 676 -10.34 13.00 -8.86
CA ALA A 676 -10.55 14.27 -9.53
C ALA A 676 -11.05 14.03 -10.94
N TYR A 677 -12.14 14.71 -11.30
CA TYR A 677 -12.74 14.58 -12.62
C TYR A 677 -13.45 15.87 -13.06
N ALA A 678 -13.41 16.15 -14.36
CA ALA A 678 -14.12 17.26 -14.96
C ALA A 678 -15.26 16.77 -15.86
N PHE A 679 -16.48 16.79 -15.31
CA PHE A 679 -17.69 16.57 -16.09
C PHE A 679 -17.97 17.83 -16.93
N ARG A 680 -18.01 17.66 -18.24
CA ARG A 680 -18.21 18.81 -19.12
C ARG A 680 -19.69 19.14 -19.31
N LYS A 681 -19.97 20.39 -19.65
CA LYS A 681 -21.30 20.83 -20.05
C LYS A 681 -21.89 19.89 -21.11
N GLY A 682 -23.13 19.48 -20.88
CA GLY A 682 -23.85 18.53 -21.72
C GLY A 682 -23.66 17.07 -21.36
N SER A 683 -22.65 16.71 -20.56
CA SER A 683 -22.55 15.38 -19.97
C SER A 683 -23.54 15.18 -18.84
N ARG A 684 -23.70 13.94 -18.41
CA ARG A 684 -24.50 13.54 -17.25
C ARG A 684 -23.59 12.87 -16.22
N ILE A 685 -23.79 13.17 -14.95
CA ILE A 685 -23.24 12.36 -13.84
C ILE A 685 -24.17 11.16 -13.70
N ARG A 686 -23.61 9.95 -13.71
CA ARG A 686 -24.37 8.72 -13.52
C ARG A 686 -23.77 7.95 -12.35
N ILE A 687 -24.66 7.36 -11.52
CA ILE A 687 -24.30 6.42 -10.46
C ILE A 687 -24.97 5.09 -10.74
N THR A 688 -24.24 4.01 -10.56
CA THR A 688 -24.77 2.63 -10.58
C THR A 688 -24.60 2.04 -9.20
N ILE A 689 -25.62 1.34 -8.70
CA ILE A 689 -25.59 0.59 -7.44
C ILE A 689 -25.85 -0.87 -7.76
N ASP A 690 -24.95 -1.75 -7.30
CA ASP A 690 -25.02 -3.20 -7.54
C ASP A 690 -24.28 -3.96 -6.42
N ALA A 691 -24.06 -5.25 -6.60
CA ALA A 691 -23.25 -6.06 -5.70
C ALA A 691 -21.77 -6.04 -6.13
N PRO A 692 -20.80 -6.05 -5.20
CA PRO A 692 -19.39 -6.11 -5.54
C PRO A 692 -19.04 -7.34 -6.38
N GLY A 693 -18.18 -7.13 -7.39
CA GLY A 693 -17.67 -8.19 -8.26
C GLY A 693 -16.27 -7.87 -8.77
N ASP A 694 -15.88 -8.43 -9.93
CA ASP A 694 -14.56 -8.27 -10.55
C ASP A 694 -14.50 -7.05 -11.49
N ASN A 695 -15.13 -5.96 -11.17
CA ASN A 695 -15.24 -4.81 -12.08
C ASN A 695 -14.07 -3.83 -12.02
N ARG A 696 -13.13 -4.03 -11.09
CA ARG A 696 -11.83 -3.35 -11.06
C ARG A 696 -10.69 -4.31 -11.38
N PRO A 697 -9.60 -3.82 -11.99
CA PRO A 697 -8.43 -4.66 -12.22
C PRO A 697 -7.93 -5.28 -10.92
N VAL A 698 -7.79 -6.60 -10.91
CA VAL A 698 -7.21 -7.39 -9.80
C VAL A 698 -7.95 -7.29 -8.46
N TRP A 699 -9.07 -6.60 -8.37
CA TRP A 699 -9.90 -6.56 -7.16
C TRP A 699 -11.07 -7.55 -7.29
N GLU A 700 -11.17 -8.43 -6.33
CA GLU A 700 -12.25 -9.38 -6.12
C GLU A 700 -12.65 -9.33 -4.66
N PHE A 701 -13.86 -9.69 -4.37
CA PHE A 701 -14.40 -9.54 -3.02
C PHE A 701 -14.99 -10.84 -2.49
N ASP A 702 -14.73 -11.13 -1.20
CA ASP A 702 -15.45 -12.18 -0.45
C ASP A 702 -16.83 -11.66 -0.07
N THR A 703 -17.69 -11.51 -1.09
CA THR A 703 -19.03 -10.95 -0.93
C THR A 703 -19.99 -11.97 -0.32
N ILE A 704 -20.87 -11.46 0.55
CA ILE A 704 -21.99 -12.23 1.12
C ILE A 704 -23.25 -12.20 0.23
N SER A 705 -23.27 -11.34 -0.79
CA SER A 705 -24.40 -11.23 -1.73
C SER A 705 -24.58 -12.49 -2.57
N LYS A 706 -25.79 -13.04 -2.58
CA LYS A 706 -26.12 -14.34 -3.20
C LYS A 706 -27.47 -14.35 -3.88
N GLY A 707 -27.95 -13.22 -4.41
CA GLY A 707 -29.23 -13.10 -5.10
C GLY A 707 -30.36 -12.55 -4.24
N GLU A 708 -30.03 -11.90 -3.12
CA GLU A 708 -31.01 -11.16 -2.34
C GLU A 708 -31.56 -9.96 -3.13
N THR A 709 -32.78 -9.55 -2.79
CA THR A 709 -33.37 -8.32 -3.31
C THR A 709 -32.97 -7.15 -2.42
N VAL A 710 -32.30 -6.18 -3.00
CA VAL A 710 -31.98 -4.89 -2.37
C VAL A 710 -32.91 -3.83 -2.92
N THR A 711 -33.55 -3.07 -2.04
CA THR A 711 -34.48 -1.98 -2.37
C THR A 711 -33.89 -0.66 -1.87
N ILE A 712 -33.85 0.35 -2.73
CA ILE A 712 -33.38 1.71 -2.43
C ILE A 712 -34.58 2.65 -2.48
N ALA A 713 -34.83 3.37 -1.37
CA ALA A 713 -35.88 4.38 -1.32
C ALA A 713 -35.40 5.71 -1.91
N HIS A 714 -36.33 6.39 -2.58
CA HIS A 714 -36.16 7.77 -3.02
C HIS A 714 -37.49 8.52 -2.82
N ASP A 715 -37.86 8.67 -1.54
CA ASP A 715 -39.08 9.38 -1.11
C ASP A 715 -38.72 10.56 -0.16
N ALA A 716 -39.73 11.35 0.20
CA ALA A 716 -39.53 12.51 1.03
C ALA A 716 -38.97 12.21 2.44
N ALA A 717 -39.26 11.03 2.98
CA ALA A 717 -38.78 10.57 4.29
C ALA A 717 -37.40 9.88 4.19
N HIS A 718 -37.10 9.30 3.03
CA HIS A 718 -35.91 8.49 2.78
C HIS A 718 -35.19 8.97 1.48
N PRO A 719 -34.66 10.21 1.47
CA PRO A 719 -34.07 10.80 0.26
C PRO A 719 -32.64 10.28 0.04
N SER A 720 -32.49 9.22 -0.77
CA SER A 720 -31.16 8.77 -1.21
C SER A 720 -30.51 9.80 -2.13
N ALA A 721 -29.18 9.93 -2.08
CA ALA A 721 -28.42 10.94 -2.83
C ALA A 721 -26.98 10.51 -3.10
N ILE A 722 -26.37 11.09 -4.13
CA ILE A 722 -24.92 11.19 -4.27
C ILE A 722 -24.47 12.57 -3.81
N VAL A 723 -23.39 12.64 -3.05
CA VAL A 723 -22.82 13.87 -2.49
C VAL A 723 -21.36 14.00 -2.90
N LEU A 724 -21.03 15.03 -3.68
CA LEU A 724 -19.69 15.21 -4.25
C LEU A 724 -19.07 16.56 -3.89
N PRO A 725 -17.72 16.63 -3.71
CA PRO A 725 -16.99 17.87 -3.48
C PRO A 725 -16.74 18.61 -4.80
N VAL A 726 -17.65 19.50 -5.18
CA VAL A 726 -17.56 20.29 -6.41
C VAL A 726 -16.73 21.55 -6.19
N ILE A 727 -15.76 21.80 -7.06
CA ILE A 727 -14.97 23.05 -7.05
C ILE A 727 -15.55 24.00 -8.08
N PRO A 728 -16.17 25.12 -7.65
CA PRO A 728 -16.77 26.06 -8.57
C PRO A 728 -15.71 26.90 -9.30
N GLY A 729 -15.97 27.20 -10.57
CA GLY A 729 -15.22 28.20 -11.33
C GLY A 729 -13.87 27.75 -11.91
N LEU A 730 -13.47 26.49 -11.75
CA LEU A 730 -12.29 25.96 -12.44
C LEU A 730 -12.52 25.94 -13.96
N LYS A 731 -11.48 26.36 -14.70
CA LYS A 731 -11.50 26.34 -16.16
C LYS A 731 -11.11 24.96 -16.68
N VAL A 732 -11.99 24.35 -17.44
CA VAL A 732 -11.76 23.06 -18.08
C VAL A 732 -11.33 23.27 -19.53
N PRO A 733 -10.24 22.62 -20.01
CA PRO A 733 -9.88 22.66 -21.42
C PRO A 733 -11.02 22.15 -22.32
N ALA A 734 -11.26 22.84 -23.42
CA ALA A 734 -12.33 22.51 -24.34
C ALA A 734 -12.17 21.11 -24.96
N GLY A 735 -13.29 20.45 -25.26
CA GLY A 735 -13.37 19.15 -25.90
C GLY A 735 -13.17 17.98 -24.92
N PHE A 736 -13.86 16.88 -25.22
CA PHE A 736 -13.78 15.65 -24.44
C PHE A 736 -12.46 14.90 -24.69
N PRO A 737 -11.88 14.24 -23.67
CA PRO A 737 -10.86 13.23 -23.88
C PRO A 737 -11.35 12.13 -24.82
N LYS A 738 -10.52 11.63 -25.70
CA LYS A 738 -10.89 10.51 -26.56
C LYS A 738 -11.19 9.27 -25.69
N CYS A 739 -12.23 8.49 -26.05
CA CYS A 739 -12.50 7.21 -25.39
C CYS A 739 -11.26 6.30 -25.43
N GLY A 740 -10.91 5.69 -24.30
CA GLY A 740 -9.71 4.87 -24.14
C GLY A 740 -8.39 5.65 -24.02
N SER A 741 -8.42 6.99 -23.96
CA SER A 741 -7.20 7.77 -23.74
C SER A 741 -6.88 7.99 -22.26
N LEU A 742 -7.87 8.07 -21.38
CA LEU A 742 -7.65 8.27 -19.95
C LEU A 742 -7.11 7.01 -19.30
N ARG A 743 -6.00 7.16 -18.61
CA ARG A 743 -5.36 6.05 -17.92
C ARG A 743 -6.19 5.66 -16.69
N GLY A 744 -6.36 4.35 -16.48
CA GLY A 744 -7.16 3.80 -15.38
C GLY A 744 -8.69 3.99 -15.53
N GLN A 745 -9.17 4.63 -16.59
CA GLN A 745 -10.57 4.98 -16.81
C GLN A 745 -11.09 4.41 -18.13
N PRO A 746 -11.64 3.18 -18.11
CA PRO A 746 -12.23 2.59 -19.31
C PRO A 746 -13.46 3.35 -19.78
N CYS A 747 -13.83 3.14 -21.04
CA CYS A 747 -15.04 3.69 -21.64
C CYS A 747 -15.78 2.64 -22.42
N ARG A 748 -17.11 2.84 -22.58
CA ARG A 748 -17.99 1.99 -23.36
C ARG A 748 -19.09 2.82 -24.04
N GLY A 749 -19.75 2.26 -25.03
CA GLY A 749 -20.98 2.83 -25.56
C GLY A 749 -22.17 2.55 -24.63
N LEU A 750 -22.96 3.57 -24.34
CA LEU A 750 -24.22 3.45 -23.60
C LEU A 750 -25.36 3.92 -24.50
N ALA A 751 -26.30 3.02 -24.85
CA ALA A 751 -27.49 3.42 -25.58
C ALA A 751 -28.36 4.31 -24.69
N LEU A 752 -28.79 5.48 -25.20
CA LEU A 752 -29.61 6.44 -24.45
C LEU A 752 -30.88 5.85 -23.80
N PRO A 753 -31.58 4.85 -24.38
CA PRO A 753 -32.68 4.17 -23.68
C PRO A 753 -32.23 3.34 -22.47
N SER A 754 -30.93 3.03 -22.34
CA SER A 754 -30.29 2.24 -21.23
C SER A 754 -29.75 3.11 -20.11
N LEU A 755 -30.10 4.40 -20.07
CA LEU A 755 -29.72 5.31 -18.98
C LEU A 755 -30.37 4.92 -17.64
N LEU A 756 -31.44 4.13 -17.69
CA LEU A 756 -32.25 3.71 -16.56
C LEU A 756 -32.06 2.22 -16.27
#